data_57aed2d577bd254318de426e8f383448
#
_entry.id   57aed2d577bd254318de426e8f383448
#
_cell.length_a   1.000
_cell.length_b   1.000
_cell.length_c   1.000
_cell.angle_alpha   90.00
_cell.angle_beta   90.00
_cell.angle_gamma   90.00
#
_symmetry.space_group_name_H-M   'P 1'
#
loop_
_entity.id
_entity.type
_entity.pdbx_description
1 polymer ?
#
loop_
_entity_poly.entity_id
_entity_poly.type
_entity_poly.pdbx_seq_one_letter_code
_entity_poly.pdbx_strand_id
1 'polypeptide(L)'
;MSIPAVAPAPSLPRRLLRGLRLFAATALLALGGTAAAENLSTVASGSLAPLPAGADQPQLLVVDGRDVVLSAGKAWALASDGKAWQPLTLAPAGATADVRMAVNAGGQTWLLRGTADGSDRLQGVRLQGDSLALGRTLALPVALGQAQVAALGDVLYVAGTGADGSMRLYRHALAAEAGGWQAQPAWPAPGPLVALQGQKNGLYAVIGDATGDALWRWTVDQGWRQAPEPEGHILPGSLRALGQAHLLMLVRDAGATRLRTFHTITSAWATLDAPATAAAPAPLAIVARGTGLAWAGADGGVHYAEVQGGKHLLGWLDWSVIVIYLVGMIGIGVYFYLKDQTASESEFFVGGRSIPFWAAGISLYATNTSSISFIAIPAKAFETNWQYLTNNLVAVLGLMFVAVWIVPLLRRLDLMSVFSYLETRFHPAIRMLASALAIAMQVGSRLSVILFLPALAIATITGIDVVWSILIMGVFTIIYTVMGGMRAVVWTDFVQVFVKMGGAIFAIGFIVWTLGADFDGIREAAMAEHKTKLLDFSFDLTKATVWGFIFLVVFDVVLTFPKDQVLMQRTLATKSDKEAGRSIWIFAAIMIPGGFIFYSIGTALWMYYKHNPGRLDPLLPIDATFPLFIAAELPPGVTGLIIAGIFAAAMSTLSSIINSVATLLSVDFYDKLAKNPTERGSVRFAEIMTVVVGLAGMGLALVLSRYDIHSLFDVSIELAGLLGGGFAGAYTLGMFTRRANSPGVAIGIAGSIALTLLAWSFDLVHPYFYLGISILLCIVIGYLASLCFPAPARSLKGLTIYRQDAT
;
A
#
# COMPACT_ATOMS: atom_id res chain seq x y z
N MET A 1 -37.48 15.73 45.46
CA MET A 1 -36.71 14.81 44.56
C MET A 1 -35.31 15.40 44.41
N SER A 2 -34.39 14.92 45.21
CA SER A 2 -32.99 15.40 45.27
C SER A 2 -32.17 14.61 44.24
N ILE A 3 -31.48 15.34 43.40
CA ILE A 3 -30.53 14.80 42.42
C ILE A 3 -29.26 14.35 43.14
N PRO A 4 -28.77 13.12 43.00
CA PRO A 4 -27.51 12.72 43.64
C PRO A 4 -26.32 13.34 42.90
N ALA A 5 -25.40 13.90 43.67
CA ALA A 5 -24.17 14.54 43.21
C ALA A 5 -23.27 13.53 42.47
N VAL A 6 -22.83 13.93 41.27
CA VAL A 6 -21.83 13.21 40.49
C VAL A 6 -20.47 13.33 41.19
N ALA A 7 -19.87 12.21 41.52
CA ALA A 7 -18.52 12.15 42.06
C ALA A 7 -17.50 12.69 41.02
N PRO A 8 -16.49 13.49 41.43
CA PRO A 8 -15.49 14.02 40.52
C PRO A 8 -14.63 12.92 39.94
N ALA A 9 -14.35 13.01 38.64
CA ALA A 9 -13.44 12.12 37.90
C ALA A 9 -12.05 12.14 38.55
N PRO A 10 -11.34 11.00 38.61
CA PRO A 10 -10.00 10.94 39.18
C PRO A 10 -9.04 11.80 38.36
N SER A 11 -8.45 12.81 39.02
CA SER A 11 -7.41 13.65 38.43
C SER A 11 -6.18 12.82 38.04
N LEU A 12 -5.69 12.97 36.82
CA LEU A 12 -4.43 12.38 36.36
C LEU A 12 -3.33 12.69 37.36
N PRO A 13 -2.48 11.72 37.73
CA PRO A 13 -1.43 11.96 38.71
C PRO A 13 -0.46 13.04 38.20
N ARG A 14 -0.22 14.04 39.02
CA ARG A 14 0.65 15.21 38.72
C ARG A 14 2.03 14.84 38.21
N ARG A 15 2.50 13.61 38.43
CA ARG A 15 3.77 13.06 37.92
C ARG A 15 3.72 12.78 36.41
N LEU A 16 2.58 12.37 35.87
CA LEU A 16 2.38 12.16 34.43
C LEU A 16 2.37 13.49 33.64
N LEU A 17 1.73 14.51 34.22
CA LEU A 17 1.72 15.87 33.65
C LEU A 17 3.10 16.54 33.68
N ARG A 18 3.95 16.26 34.70
CA ARG A 18 5.34 16.71 34.73
C ARG A 18 6.19 15.98 33.70
N GLY A 19 6.02 14.66 33.51
CA GLY A 19 6.72 13.89 32.47
C GLY A 19 6.39 14.39 31.05
N LEU A 20 5.12 14.67 30.77
CA LEU A 20 4.68 15.23 29.48
C LEU A 20 5.23 16.64 29.23
N ARG A 21 5.31 17.49 30.27
CA ARG A 21 5.91 18.84 30.14
C ARG A 21 7.43 18.80 29.95
N LEU A 22 8.14 17.91 30.66
CA LEU A 22 9.58 17.72 30.41
C LEU A 22 9.85 17.17 28.99
N PHE A 23 9.03 16.24 28.53
CA PHE A 23 9.16 15.66 27.19
C PHE A 23 8.89 16.72 26.09
N ALA A 24 7.88 17.55 26.24
CA ALA A 24 7.59 18.65 25.34
C ALA A 24 8.72 19.73 25.35
N ALA A 25 9.31 19.99 26.51
CA ALA A 25 10.43 20.93 26.64
C ALA A 25 11.73 20.40 26.02
N THR A 26 12.00 19.07 26.15
CA THR A 26 13.17 18.43 25.50
C THR A 26 13.03 18.33 23.99
N ALA A 27 11.82 18.08 23.50
CA ALA A 27 11.52 18.09 22.07
C ALA A 27 11.69 19.50 21.47
N LEU A 28 11.31 20.56 22.20
CA LEU A 28 11.50 21.96 21.79
C LEU A 28 12.97 22.40 21.82
N LEU A 29 13.80 21.86 22.69
CA LEU A 29 15.24 22.16 22.75
C LEU A 29 16.06 21.45 21.66
N ALA A 30 15.57 20.37 21.08
CA ALA A 30 16.20 19.67 19.98
C ALA A 30 15.99 20.37 18.60
N LEU A 31 15.18 21.39 18.52
CA LEU A 31 14.81 22.09 17.27
C LEU A 31 15.86 23.10 16.77
N GLY A 32 17.07 23.13 17.34
CA GLY A 32 18.11 24.13 17.05
C GLY A 32 19.04 23.86 15.87
N GLY A 33 18.85 22.82 15.11
CA GLY A 33 19.73 22.49 13.97
C GLY A 33 19.03 22.75 12.62
N THR A 34 19.35 23.86 11.96
CA THR A 34 19.05 24.04 10.54
C THR A 34 19.90 23.06 9.74
N ALA A 35 19.35 21.93 9.33
CA ALA A 35 19.98 21.07 8.35
C ALA A 35 20.06 21.83 7.01
N ALA A 36 21.26 21.95 6.44
CA ALA A 36 21.44 22.45 5.09
C ALA A 36 20.65 21.58 4.10
N ALA A 37 20.11 22.20 3.06
CA ALA A 37 19.35 21.54 2.02
C ALA A 37 20.27 20.67 1.14
N GLU A 38 20.70 19.51 1.64
CA GLU A 38 21.42 18.51 0.87
C GLU A 38 20.41 17.56 0.19
N ASN A 39 20.69 17.20 -1.08
CA ASN A 39 19.94 16.16 -1.77
C ASN A 39 20.06 14.85 -1.00
N LEU A 40 18.96 14.12 -0.83
CA LEU A 40 18.97 12.82 -0.13
C LEU A 40 19.52 11.68 -1.00
N SER A 41 19.47 11.83 -2.31
CA SER A 41 20.07 10.90 -3.26
C SER A 41 21.40 11.42 -3.76
N THR A 42 22.35 10.51 -3.96
CA THR A 42 23.65 10.79 -4.54
C THR A 42 23.73 10.26 -5.96
N VAL A 43 24.66 10.77 -6.76
CA VAL A 43 24.89 10.27 -8.11
C VAL A 43 26.27 9.61 -8.17
N ALA A 44 26.28 8.31 -8.45
CA ALA A 44 27.49 7.58 -8.80
C ALA A 44 27.74 7.74 -10.29
N SER A 45 28.93 8.19 -10.68
CA SER A 45 29.31 8.31 -12.08
C SER A 45 30.60 7.58 -12.36
N GLY A 46 30.78 7.15 -13.59
CA GLY A 46 31.97 6.45 -14.03
C GLY A 46 32.02 6.31 -15.54
N SER A 47 32.99 5.52 -16.01
CA SER A 47 33.14 5.20 -17.42
C SER A 47 33.10 3.68 -17.61
N LEU A 48 32.45 3.28 -18.70
CA LEU A 48 32.45 1.89 -19.20
C LEU A 48 33.58 1.70 -20.21
N ALA A 49 33.70 0.51 -20.76
CA ALA A 49 34.60 0.27 -21.88
C ALA A 49 34.33 1.29 -23.01
N PRO A 50 35.35 1.84 -23.67
CA PRO A 50 35.16 2.72 -24.82
C PRO A 50 34.41 2.00 -25.91
N LEU A 51 33.73 2.77 -26.79
CA LEU A 51 32.98 2.21 -27.89
C LEU A 51 33.81 1.23 -28.72
N PRO A 52 33.23 0.12 -29.20
CA PRO A 52 33.96 -0.84 -30.05
C PRO A 52 34.42 -0.20 -31.35
N ALA A 53 35.59 -0.63 -31.85
CA ALA A 53 36.13 -0.13 -33.12
C ALA A 53 35.14 -0.36 -34.28
N GLY A 54 34.83 0.69 -35.03
CA GLY A 54 33.86 0.67 -36.15
C GLY A 54 32.42 0.96 -35.73
N ALA A 55 32.20 1.52 -34.53
CA ALA A 55 30.90 2.06 -34.10
C ALA A 55 30.83 3.56 -34.44
N ASP A 56 30.71 3.93 -35.72
CA ASP A 56 30.79 5.33 -36.17
C ASP A 56 29.53 6.15 -35.86
N GLN A 57 28.37 5.48 -35.81
CA GLN A 57 27.07 6.10 -35.37
C GLN A 57 26.41 5.19 -34.33
N PRO A 58 26.89 5.21 -33.11
CA PRO A 58 26.43 4.29 -32.10
C PRO A 58 24.99 4.61 -31.65
N GLN A 59 24.19 3.55 -31.55
CA GLN A 59 22.93 3.55 -30.81
C GLN A 59 23.14 2.73 -29.53
N LEU A 60 22.99 3.36 -28.39
CA LEU A 60 23.04 2.68 -27.10
C LEU A 60 21.64 2.17 -26.74
N LEU A 61 21.55 0.93 -26.32
CA LEU A 61 20.31 0.25 -25.92
C LEU A 61 20.54 -0.60 -24.69
N VAL A 62 19.47 -0.91 -23.98
CA VAL A 62 19.47 -1.97 -22.96
C VAL A 62 18.50 -3.06 -23.41
N VAL A 63 19.00 -4.27 -23.64
CA VAL A 63 18.21 -5.44 -24.04
C VAL A 63 18.38 -6.53 -23.00
N ASP A 64 17.27 -6.99 -22.44
CA ASP A 64 17.25 -8.00 -21.36
C ASP A 64 18.25 -7.70 -20.22
N GLY A 65 18.37 -6.42 -19.86
CA GLY A 65 19.23 -5.93 -18.77
C GLY A 65 20.73 -5.82 -19.11
N ARG A 66 21.15 -6.06 -20.35
CA ARG A 66 22.53 -5.87 -20.81
C ARG A 66 22.65 -4.64 -21.71
N ASP A 67 23.70 -3.88 -21.50
CA ASP A 67 24.06 -2.75 -22.38
C ASP A 67 24.47 -3.28 -23.75
N VAL A 68 23.88 -2.72 -24.82
CA VAL A 68 24.12 -3.11 -26.20
C VAL A 68 24.43 -1.88 -27.04
N VAL A 69 25.44 -1.96 -27.87
CA VAL A 69 25.75 -0.97 -28.92
C VAL A 69 25.33 -1.54 -30.26
N LEU A 70 24.58 -0.74 -31.03
CA LEU A 70 24.28 -1.02 -32.42
C LEU A 70 24.94 0.04 -33.30
N SER A 71 25.60 -0.35 -34.36
CA SER A 71 26.15 0.57 -35.35
C SER A 71 26.34 -0.12 -36.69
N ALA A 72 25.87 0.49 -37.78
CA ALA A 72 26.07 0.03 -39.16
C ALA A 72 25.77 -1.47 -39.39
N GLY A 73 24.71 -1.99 -38.78
CA GLY A 73 24.30 -3.39 -38.92
C GLY A 73 25.13 -4.38 -38.10
N LYS A 74 25.97 -3.91 -37.20
CA LYS A 74 26.69 -4.70 -36.20
C LYS A 74 26.14 -4.47 -34.81
N ALA A 75 26.31 -5.45 -33.92
CA ALA A 75 25.89 -5.36 -32.51
C ALA A 75 27.00 -5.86 -31.57
N TRP A 76 27.07 -5.24 -30.43
CA TRP A 76 27.97 -5.66 -29.35
C TRP A 76 27.23 -5.56 -28.02
N ALA A 77 27.45 -6.50 -27.12
CA ALA A 77 26.99 -6.41 -25.74
C ALA A 77 28.16 -6.15 -24.80
N LEU A 78 27.91 -5.35 -23.77
CA LEU A 78 28.90 -5.14 -22.70
C LEU A 78 29.09 -6.42 -21.90
N ALA A 79 30.31 -6.83 -21.67
CA ALA A 79 30.64 -7.93 -20.77
C ALA A 79 30.19 -7.60 -19.33
N SER A 80 29.90 -8.63 -18.53
CA SER A 80 29.40 -8.45 -17.16
C SER A 80 30.36 -7.71 -16.22
N ASP A 81 31.65 -7.67 -16.57
CA ASP A 81 32.69 -6.92 -15.83
C ASP A 81 32.78 -5.44 -16.26
N GLY A 82 32.01 -5.01 -17.26
CA GLY A 82 31.98 -3.64 -17.78
C GLY A 82 33.23 -3.20 -18.57
N LYS A 83 34.19 -4.11 -18.83
CA LYS A 83 35.52 -3.76 -19.34
C LYS A 83 35.70 -3.99 -20.84
N ALA A 84 34.80 -4.70 -21.50
CA ALA A 84 34.91 -5.01 -22.92
C ALA A 84 33.55 -5.18 -23.58
N TRP A 85 33.47 -4.82 -24.88
CA TRP A 85 32.35 -5.09 -25.73
C TRP A 85 32.55 -6.40 -26.48
N GLN A 86 31.61 -7.31 -26.38
CA GLN A 86 31.61 -8.61 -27.06
C GLN A 86 30.70 -8.54 -28.28
N PRO A 87 31.13 -8.97 -29.49
CA PRO A 87 30.29 -8.96 -30.66
C PRO A 87 29.09 -9.90 -30.48
N LEU A 88 27.93 -9.44 -30.91
CA LEU A 88 26.70 -10.24 -30.96
C LEU A 88 26.41 -10.68 -32.39
N THR A 89 25.94 -11.90 -32.54
CA THR A 89 25.43 -12.39 -33.80
C THR A 89 24.01 -11.86 -34.03
N LEU A 90 23.73 -11.27 -35.19
CA LEU A 90 22.40 -10.82 -35.57
C LEU A 90 21.67 -11.92 -36.35
N ALA A 91 20.47 -12.25 -35.90
CA ALA A 91 19.61 -13.21 -36.57
C ALA A 91 18.25 -12.58 -36.94
N PRO A 92 18.01 -12.29 -38.24
CA PRO A 92 18.86 -12.44 -39.45
C PRO A 92 19.92 -11.35 -39.58
N ALA A 93 20.95 -11.61 -40.39
CA ALA A 93 22.04 -10.66 -40.65
C ALA A 93 21.50 -9.32 -41.19
N GLY A 94 22.04 -8.18 -40.76
CA GLY A 94 21.60 -6.85 -41.17
C GLY A 94 20.32 -6.34 -40.49
N ALA A 95 19.79 -7.06 -39.52
CA ALA A 95 18.51 -6.81 -38.87
C ALA A 95 18.43 -5.51 -38.04
N THR A 96 19.56 -4.83 -37.80
CA THR A 96 19.64 -3.63 -36.96
C THR A 96 19.95 -2.35 -37.75
N ALA A 97 19.83 -2.36 -39.05
CA ALA A 97 19.89 -1.15 -39.84
C ALA A 97 18.71 -0.24 -39.48
N ASP A 98 18.98 1.08 -39.38
CA ASP A 98 17.99 2.13 -39.10
C ASP A 98 17.21 2.03 -37.79
N VAL A 99 17.81 1.49 -36.73
CA VAL A 99 17.25 1.58 -35.38
C VAL A 99 17.36 3.02 -34.87
N ARG A 100 16.23 3.62 -34.48
CA ARG A 100 16.17 5.00 -33.99
C ARG A 100 16.09 5.10 -32.48
N MET A 101 15.35 4.18 -31.84
CA MET A 101 15.24 4.11 -30.39
C MET A 101 14.73 2.75 -29.93
N ALA A 102 14.81 2.50 -28.63
CA ALA A 102 14.27 1.30 -27.98
C ALA A 102 13.40 1.65 -26.81
N VAL A 103 12.42 0.79 -26.52
CA VAL A 103 11.55 0.86 -25.35
C VAL A 103 11.29 -0.52 -24.79
N ASN A 104 11.21 -0.65 -23.47
CA ASN A 104 10.84 -1.90 -22.79
C ASN A 104 9.35 -1.90 -22.45
N ALA A 105 8.63 -2.92 -22.91
CA ALA A 105 7.21 -3.11 -22.64
C ALA A 105 6.84 -4.60 -22.72
N GLY A 106 5.96 -5.06 -21.84
CA GLY A 106 5.48 -6.46 -21.82
C GLY A 106 6.62 -7.48 -21.63
N GLY A 107 7.64 -7.17 -20.85
CA GLY A 107 8.80 -8.05 -20.62
C GLY A 107 9.69 -8.26 -21.87
N GLN A 108 9.60 -7.39 -22.87
CA GLN A 108 10.38 -7.44 -24.10
C GLN A 108 10.88 -6.05 -24.48
N THR A 109 12.07 -5.99 -25.12
CA THR A 109 12.58 -4.76 -25.73
C THR A 109 12.03 -4.61 -27.14
N TRP A 110 11.51 -3.43 -27.46
CA TRP A 110 10.98 -3.06 -28.77
C TRP A 110 11.88 -2.01 -29.42
N LEU A 111 12.35 -2.27 -30.62
CA LEU A 111 13.13 -1.33 -31.42
C LEU A 111 12.22 -0.60 -32.41
N LEU A 112 12.26 0.72 -32.43
CA LEU A 112 11.68 1.53 -33.50
C LEU A 112 12.67 1.57 -34.66
N ARG A 113 12.27 1.04 -35.82
CA ARG A 113 13.10 0.91 -37.00
C ARG A 113 12.46 1.58 -38.21
N GLY A 114 13.28 2.31 -38.97
CA GLY A 114 12.92 2.69 -40.33
C GLY A 114 13.03 1.51 -41.32
N THR A 115 12.24 1.50 -42.34
CA THR A 115 12.31 0.53 -43.43
C THR A 115 12.64 1.23 -44.72
N ALA A 116 13.18 0.48 -45.69
CA ALA A 116 13.61 1.04 -46.98
C ALA A 116 12.45 1.67 -47.80
N ASP A 117 11.21 1.29 -47.50
CA ASP A 117 9.98 1.86 -48.08
C ASP A 117 9.49 3.13 -47.39
N GLY A 118 10.26 3.65 -46.39
CA GLY A 118 9.90 4.83 -45.59
C GLY A 118 8.85 4.59 -44.51
N SER A 119 8.42 3.36 -44.28
CA SER A 119 7.52 3.00 -43.18
C SER A 119 8.33 2.67 -41.92
N ASP A 120 7.83 3.06 -40.77
CA ASP A 120 8.41 2.69 -39.46
C ASP A 120 7.73 1.45 -38.89
N ARG A 121 8.50 0.63 -38.17
CA ARG A 121 8.01 -0.60 -37.49
C ARG A 121 8.58 -0.71 -36.10
N LEU A 122 7.82 -1.31 -35.21
CA LEU A 122 8.31 -1.77 -33.93
C LEU A 122 8.67 -3.24 -34.02
N GLN A 123 9.91 -3.55 -33.71
CA GLN A 123 10.47 -4.91 -33.76
C GLN A 123 10.82 -5.35 -32.35
N GLY A 124 10.16 -6.39 -31.87
CA GLY A 124 10.54 -7.02 -30.60
C GLY A 124 11.91 -7.70 -30.72
N VAL A 125 12.75 -7.58 -29.70
CA VAL A 125 14.07 -8.21 -29.64
C VAL A 125 14.32 -8.85 -28.29
N ARG A 126 15.14 -9.92 -28.30
CA ARG A 126 15.63 -10.59 -27.09
C ARG A 126 17.08 -11.03 -27.28
N LEU A 127 17.82 -11.09 -26.16
CA LEU A 127 19.14 -11.71 -26.15
C LEU A 127 18.99 -13.22 -25.90
N GLN A 128 19.60 -14.02 -26.80
CA GLN A 128 19.70 -15.48 -26.67
C GLN A 128 21.19 -15.87 -26.71
N GLY A 129 21.80 -15.96 -25.50
CA GLY A 129 23.24 -16.13 -25.38
C GLY A 129 23.99 -14.95 -26.02
N ASP A 130 24.83 -15.21 -27.04
CA ASP A 130 25.57 -14.19 -27.77
C ASP A 130 24.89 -13.79 -29.11
N SER A 131 23.59 -13.99 -29.22
CA SER A 131 22.80 -13.59 -30.37
C SER A 131 21.66 -12.63 -30.01
N LEU A 132 21.41 -11.64 -30.87
CA LEU A 132 20.26 -10.76 -30.80
C LEU A 132 19.18 -11.34 -31.75
N ALA A 133 18.16 -11.96 -31.15
CA ALA A 133 17.06 -12.59 -31.86
C ALA A 133 15.93 -11.60 -32.08
N LEU A 134 15.39 -11.53 -33.32
CA LEU A 134 14.21 -10.74 -33.65
C LEU A 134 12.94 -11.54 -33.36
N GLY A 135 11.97 -10.90 -32.68
CA GLY A 135 10.66 -11.44 -32.39
C GLY A 135 9.54 -10.83 -33.25
N ARG A 136 8.39 -10.61 -32.62
CA ARG A 136 7.17 -10.03 -33.23
C ARG A 136 7.45 -8.65 -33.82
N THR A 137 6.83 -8.36 -34.97
CA THR A 137 6.86 -7.05 -35.63
C THR A 137 5.48 -6.42 -35.59
N LEU A 138 5.41 -5.13 -35.22
CA LEU A 138 4.20 -4.30 -35.25
C LEU A 138 4.42 -3.18 -36.27
N ALA A 139 3.64 -3.17 -37.36
CA ALA A 139 3.63 -2.05 -38.28
C ALA A 139 2.95 -0.84 -37.63
N LEU A 140 3.46 0.37 -37.86
CA LEU A 140 2.78 1.59 -37.42
C LEU A 140 1.52 1.85 -38.26
N PRO A 141 0.50 2.50 -37.70
CA PRO A 141 -0.76 2.72 -38.41
C PRO A 141 -0.63 3.67 -39.61
N VAL A 142 0.34 4.57 -39.55
CA VAL A 142 0.68 5.55 -40.58
C VAL A 142 2.18 5.81 -40.55
N ALA A 143 2.74 6.36 -41.62
CA ALA A 143 4.10 6.87 -41.65
C ALA A 143 4.17 8.13 -40.77
N LEU A 144 5.11 8.16 -39.85
CA LEU A 144 5.32 9.26 -38.89
C LEU A 144 6.74 9.81 -39.06
N GLY A 145 6.85 11.11 -39.31
CA GLY A 145 8.12 11.81 -39.22
C GLY A 145 8.56 11.98 -37.77
N GLN A 146 9.85 11.80 -37.49
CA GLN A 146 10.42 11.93 -36.14
C GLN A 146 9.69 11.11 -35.09
N ALA A 147 9.31 9.88 -35.43
CA ALA A 147 8.56 9.03 -34.55
C ALA A 147 9.30 8.75 -33.24
N GLN A 148 8.56 8.86 -32.12
CA GLN A 148 8.99 8.53 -30.77
C GLN A 148 8.09 7.43 -30.21
N VAL A 149 8.65 6.53 -29.42
CA VAL A 149 7.89 5.45 -28.77
C VAL A 149 8.07 5.49 -27.26
N ALA A 150 6.99 5.27 -26.53
CA ALA A 150 6.99 5.12 -25.09
C ALA A 150 6.13 3.94 -24.65
N ALA A 151 6.38 3.43 -23.46
CA ALA A 151 5.56 2.40 -22.82
C ALA A 151 4.93 2.92 -21.54
N LEU A 152 3.68 2.51 -21.30
CA LEU A 152 2.99 2.71 -20.04
C LEU A 152 2.36 1.37 -19.66
N GLY A 153 3.03 0.63 -18.77
CA GLY A 153 2.72 -0.77 -18.51
C GLY A 153 2.85 -1.61 -19.80
N ASP A 154 1.81 -2.38 -20.11
CA ASP A 154 1.74 -3.22 -21.31
C ASP A 154 1.14 -2.50 -22.53
N VAL A 155 1.11 -1.16 -22.51
CA VAL A 155 0.61 -0.35 -23.62
C VAL A 155 1.75 0.43 -24.26
N LEU A 156 1.93 0.26 -25.55
CA LEU A 156 2.85 1.06 -26.38
C LEU A 156 2.14 2.32 -26.88
N TYR A 157 2.85 3.44 -26.82
CA TYR A 157 2.45 4.71 -27.42
C TYR A 157 3.48 5.13 -28.47
N VAL A 158 2.99 5.55 -29.62
CA VAL A 158 3.84 6.09 -30.68
C VAL A 158 3.31 7.45 -31.08
N ALA A 159 4.19 8.43 -31.11
CA ALA A 159 3.86 9.79 -31.55
C ALA A 159 4.86 10.28 -32.61
N GLY A 160 4.42 11.17 -33.46
CA GLY A 160 5.24 11.79 -34.50
C GLY A 160 4.42 12.68 -35.42
N THR A 161 5.09 13.27 -36.40
CA THR A 161 4.47 14.19 -37.36
C THR A 161 3.88 13.40 -38.53
N GLY A 162 2.60 13.60 -38.81
CA GLY A 162 1.94 13.02 -39.99
C GLY A 162 2.39 13.70 -41.29
N ALA A 163 2.02 13.13 -42.44
CA ALA A 163 2.34 13.69 -43.77
C ALA A 163 1.73 15.10 -43.98
N ASP A 164 0.69 15.45 -43.24
CA ASP A 164 0.03 16.75 -43.27
C ASP A 164 0.69 17.78 -42.30
N GLY A 165 1.80 17.40 -41.65
CA GLY A 165 2.49 18.24 -40.66
C GLY A 165 1.83 18.26 -39.30
N SER A 166 0.69 17.55 -39.09
CA SER A 166 0.02 17.46 -37.80
C SER A 166 0.69 16.43 -36.91
N MET A 167 0.74 16.72 -35.59
CA MET A 167 1.21 15.77 -34.59
C MET A 167 0.14 14.69 -34.33
N ARG A 168 0.58 13.46 -34.28
CA ARG A 168 -0.28 12.29 -34.10
C ARG A 168 0.21 11.41 -32.96
N LEU A 169 -0.71 10.84 -32.20
CA LEU A 169 -0.46 9.91 -31.10
C LEU A 169 -1.31 8.68 -31.28
N TYR A 170 -0.71 7.52 -31.16
CA TYR A 170 -1.38 6.23 -31.22
C TYR A 170 -1.02 5.37 -30.02
N ARG A 171 -1.93 4.54 -29.58
CA ARG A 171 -1.70 3.52 -28.54
C ARG A 171 -1.96 2.11 -29.06
N HIS A 172 -1.23 1.13 -28.55
CA HIS A 172 -1.43 -0.30 -28.83
C HIS A 172 -1.24 -1.12 -27.55
N ALA A 173 -2.24 -1.89 -27.14
CA ALA A 173 -2.16 -2.80 -26.00
C ALA A 173 -1.53 -4.12 -26.43
N LEU A 174 -0.44 -4.53 -25.78
CA LEU A 174 0.33 -5.74 -26.13
C LEU A 174 -0.43 -7.03 -25.84
N ALA A 175 -1.31 -7.04 -24.84
CA ALA A 175 -2.14 -8.18 -24.46
C ALA A 175 -3.29 -8.47 -25.44
N ALA A 176 -3.68 -7.51 -26.28
CA ALA A 176 -4.76 -7.69 -27.25
C ALA A 176 -4.21 -8.29 -28.55
N GLU A 177 -4.33 -9.62 -28.71
CA GLU A 177 -3.86 -10.32 -29.93
C GLU A 177 -4.46 -9.79 -31.24
N ALA A 178 -5.68 -9.25 -31.22
CA ALA A 178 -6.42 -8.68 -32.35
C ALA A 178 -6.58 -7.16 -32.31
N GLY A 179 -5.99 -6.45 -31.31
CA GLY A 179 -6.12 -5.01 -31.14
C GLY A 179 -5.22 -4.24 -32.10
N GLY A 180 -5.80 -3.44 -32.99
CA GLY A 180 -5.06 -2.49 -33.81
C GLY A 180 -4.62 -1.25 -33.02
N TRP A 181 -3.86 -0.38 -33.67
CA TRP A 181 -3.51 0.94 -33.15
C TRP A 181 -4.75 1.82 -33.02
N GLN A 182 -4.87 2.50 -31.90
CA GLN A 182 -5.96 3.43 -31.60
C GLN A 182 -5.41 4.85 -31.56
N ALA A 183 -5.98 5.76 -32.34
CA ALA A 183 -5.62 7.17 -32.31
C ALA A 183 -5.99 7.79 -30.96
N GLN A 184 -5.12 8.64 -30.45
CA GLN A 184 -5.30 9.40 -29.23
C GLN A 184 -5.16 10.90 -29.54
N PRO A 185 -5.75 11.81 -28.75
CA PRO A 185 -5.51 13.22 -28.90
C PRO A 185 -4.03 13.56 -28.73
N ALA A 186 -3.47 14.29 -29.69
CA ALA A 186 -2.13 14.86 -29.57
C ALA A 186 -2.16 16.10 -28.65
N TRP A 187 -0.99 16.54 -28.20
CA TRP A 187 -0.85 17.75 -27.38
C TRP A 187 -1.20 19.01 -28.17
N PRO A 188 -1.73 20.05 -27.49
CA PRO A 188 -2.23 21.25 -28.17
C PRO A 188 -1.17 22.29 -28.53
N ALA A 189 0.13 22.06 -28.21
CA ALA A 189 1.19 23.01 -28.44
C ALA A 189 1.90 22.78 -29.80
N PRO A 190 2.28 23.84 -30.53
CA PRO A 190 3.15 23.73 -31.70
C PRO A 190 4.58 23.40 -31.27
N GLY A 191 5.33 22.75 -32.13
CA GLY A 191 6.77 22.47 -31.95
C GLY A 191 7.14 21.03 -32.20
N PRO A 192 8.43 20.73 -32.40
CA PRO A 192 8.92 19.39 -32.63
C PRO A 192 8.85 18.55 -31.34
N LEU A 193 8.49 17.28 -31.48
CA LEU A 193 8.54 16.33 -30.38
C LEU A 193 9.99 15.94 -30.09
N VAL A 194 10.51 16.33 -28.93
CA VAL A 194 11.87 16.02 -28.46
C VAL A 194 11.95 14.65 -27.82
N ALA A 195 10.98 14.33 -26.96
CA ALA A 195 10.94 13.05 -26.25
C ALA A 195 9.50 12.67 -25.86
N LEU A 196 9.25 11.35 -25.77
CA LEU A 196 8.02 10.77 -25.26
C LEU A 196 8.36 9.70 -24.22
N GLN A 197 7.74 9.76 -23.04
CA GLN A 197 8.02 8.83 -21.94
C GLN A 197 6.76 8.51 -21.15
N GLY A 198 6.51 7.23 -20.89
CA GLY A 198 5.48 6.79 -19.94
C GLY A 198 6.03 6.76 -18.51
N GLN A 199 5.23 7.24 -17.56
CA GLN A 199 5.44 7.04 -16.12
C GLN A 199 4.12 6.54 -15.53
N LYS A 200 4.17 5.83 -14.41
CA LYS A 200 3.00 5.17 -13.78
C LYS A 200 1.72 6.04 -13.77
N ASN A 201 1.84 7.35 -13.62
CA ASN A 201 0.73 8.29 -13.51
C ASN A 201 0.42 9.08 -14.79
N GLY A 202 0.98 8.73 -15.95
CA GLY A 202 0.65 9.36 -17.23
C GLY A 202 1.73 9.24 -18.30
N LEU A 203 1.41 9.74 -19.48
CA LEU A 203 2.32 9.87 -20.60
C LEU A 203 2.87 11.31 -20.62
N TYR A 204 4.17 11.46 -20.83
CA TYR A 204 4.87 12.74 -20.85
C TYR A 204 5.48 12.99 -22.21
N ALA A 205 5.21 14.17 -22.77
CA ALA A 205 5.78 14.64 -24.03
C ALA A 205 6.60 15.91 -23.79
N VAL A 206 7.79 15.96 -24.35
CA VAL A 206 8.64 17.15 -24.40
C VAL A 206 8.54 17.77 -25.76
N ILE A 207 8.13 19.02 -25.83
CA ILE A 207 7.97 19.79 -27.06
C ILE A 207 9.03 20.87 -27.06
N GLY A 208 9.88 20.84 -28.09
CA GLY A 208 10.95 21.82 -28.25
C GLY A 208 10.42 23.16 -28.76
N ASP A 209 11.00 24.25 -28.25
CA ASP A 209 10.80 25.63 -28.71
C ASP A 209 12.18 26.29 -28.84
N ALA A 210 12.24 27.44 -29.52
CA ALA A 210 13.45 28.25 -29.66
C ALA A 210 13.94 28.84 -28.33
N THR A 211 13.07 29.02 -27.36
CA THR A 211 13.32 29.63 -26.04
C THR A 211 13.52 28.64 -24.91
N GLY A 212 13.08 27.41 -25.09
CA GLY A 212 13.14 26.33 -24.08
C GLY A 212 12.23 25.18 -24.44
N ASP A 213 12.21 24.14 -23.62
CA ASP A 213 11.37 22.99 -23.84
C ASP A 213 10.14 23.02 -22.92
N ALA A 214 8.97 22.64 -23.46
CA ALA A 214 7.73 22.51 -22.69
C ALA A 214 7.47 21.03 -22.36
N LEU A 215 7.20 20.74 -21.09
CA LEU A 215 6.80 19.40 -20.64
C LEU A 215 5.28 19.32 -20.57
N TRP A 216 4.70 18.32 -21.24
CA TRP A 216 3.27 18.06 -21.27
C TRP A 216 2.97 16.69 -20.66
N ARG A 217 1.94 16.61 -19.81
CA ARG A 217 1.43 15.38 -19.21
C ARG A 217 0.05 15.06 -19.77
N TRP A 218 -0.13 13.82 -20.16
CA TRP A 218 -1.42 13.28 -20.59
C TRP A 218 -1.92 12.18 -19.66
N THR A 219 -3.20 12.25 -19.32
CA THR A 219 -3.94 11.20 -18.64
C THR A 219 -5.29 11.00 -19.31
N VAL A 220 -5.86 9.80 -19.17
CA VAL A 220 -7.17 9.48 -19.77
C VAL A 220 -8.28 10.40 -19.27
N ASP A 221 -8.22 10.78 -17.99
CA ASP A 221 -9.27 11.58 -17.35
C ASP A 221 -9.17 13.08 -17.60
N GLN A 222 -7.96 13.61 -17.75
CA GLN A 222 -7.70 15.06 -17.80
C GLN A 222 -7.22 15.56 -19.17
N GLY A 223 -6.89 14.64 -20.09
CA GLY A 223 -6.24 15.01 -21.34
C GLY A 223 -4.82 15.57 -21.13
N TRP A 224 -4.36 16.37 -22.08
CA TRP A 224 -3.05 17.02 -22.03
C TRP A 224 -3.07 18.25 -21.11
N ARG A 225 -2.10 18.35 -20.23
CA ARG A 225 -1.84 19.54 -19.39
C ARG A 225 -0.37 19.87 -19.41
N GLN A 226 -0.04 21.16 -19.50
CA GLN A 226 1.34 21.61 -19.39
C GLN A 226 1.82 21.50 -17.95
N ALA A 227 3.01 20.93 -17.78
CA ALA A 227 3.74 20.89 -16.51
C ALA A 227 4.67 22.12 -16.40
N PRO A 228 5.21 22.45 -15.22
CA PRO A 228 6.24 23.47 -15.08
C PRO A 228 7.43 23.22 -16.01
N GLU A 229 7.95 24.28 -16.61
CA GLU A 229 9.03 24.20 -17.59
C GLU A 229 10.38 23.78 -16.97
N PRO A 230 11.23 23.06 -17.73
CA PRO A 230 12.50 22.50 -17.23
C PRO A 230 13.64 23.52 -17.10
N GLU A 231 13.46 24.81 -17.31
CA GLU A 231 14.55 25.79 -17.32
C GLU A 231 15.75 25.33 -18.18
N GLY A 232 15.59 25.31 -19.49
CA GLY A 232 16.60 24.87 -20.45
C GLY A 232 16.10 23.83 -21.44
N HIS A 233 17.02 23.22 -22.20
CA HIS A 233 16.71 22.21 -23.20
C HIS A 233 17.04 20.81 -22.74
N ILE A 234 16.07 19.93 -22.83
CA ILE A 234 16.23 18.50 -22.53
C ILE A 234 16.99 17.81 -23.68
N LEU A 235 18.07 17.12 -23.36
CA LEU A 235 18.82 16.39 -24.38
C LEU A 235 17.98 15.22 -24.93
N PRO A 236 17.83 15.12 -26.26
CA PRO A 236 17.09 14.02 -26.88
C PRO A 236 17.64 12.66 -26.44
N GLY A 237 16.73 11.72 -26.12
CA GLY A 237 17.09 10.37 -25.63
C GLY A 237 17.45 10.28 -24.15
N SER A 238 17.55 11.42 -23.43
CA SER A 238 17.89 11.42 -22.00
C SER A 238 16.67 11.25 -21.08
N LEU A 239 15.46 11.51 -21.57
CA LEU A 239 14.24 11.39 -20.76
C LEU A 239 13.93 9.94 -20.46
N ARG A 240 13.85 9.61 -19.17
CA ARG A 240 13.45 8.28 -18.71
C ARG A 240 12.58 8.35 -17.45
N ALA A 241 11.75 7.34 -17.25
CA ALA A 241 11.07 7.11 -15.99
C ALA A 241 12.06 6.58 -14.93
N LEU A 242 11.96 7.10 -13.70
CA LEU A 242 12.76 6.66 -12.58
C LEU A 242 11.86 6.41 -11.37
N GLY A 243 11.95 5.22 -10.76
CA GLY A 243 11.07 4.81 -9.69
C GLY A 243 9.59 4.90 -10.05
N GLN A 244 8.75 5.23 -9.10
CA GLN A 244 7.28 5.26 -9.30
C GLN A 244 6.73 6.62 -9.74
N ALA A 245 7.44 7.72 -9.50
CA ALA A 245 6.90 9.06 -9.68
C ALA A 245 7.91 10.11 -10.16
N HIS A 246 9.09 9.73 -10.67
CA HIS A 246 10.07 10.66 -11.19
C HIS A 246 10.32 10.44 -12.69
N LEU A 247 10.71 11.52 -13.35
CA LEU A 247 11.37 11.52 -14.64
C LEU A 247 12.80 12.01 -14.41
N LEU A 248 13.78 11.34 -15.03
CA LEU A 248 15.19 11.71 -15.00
C LEU A 248 15.63 12.12 -16.40
N MET A 249 16.42 13.19 -16.50
CA MET A 249 16.89 13.70 -17.78
C MET A 249 18.13 14.57 -17.63
N LEU A 250 18.86 14.72 -18.72
CA LEU A 250 19.91 15.71 -18.89
C LEU A 250 19.31 16.99 -19.48
N VAL A 251 19.50 18.11 -18.78
CA VAL A 251 19.03 19.44 -19.21
C VAL A 251 20.24 20.33 -19.46
N ARG A 252 20.30 20.97 -20.63
CA ARG A 252 21.31 21.95 -20.97
C ARG A 252 20.75 23.34 -20.73
N ASP A 253 21.40 24.10 -19.85
CA ASP A 253 21.10 25.47 -19.53
C ASP A 253 22.39 26.31 -19.52
N ALA A 254 22.39 27.44 -20.18
CA ALA A 254 23.54 28.40 -20.26
C ALA A 254 24.92 27.72 -20.55
N GLY A 255 24.91 26.66 -21.37
CA GLY A 255 26.13 25.94 -21.76
C GLY A 255 26.55 24.82 -20.79
N ALA A 256 25.90 24.67 -19.62
CA ALA A 256 26.12 23.58 -18.68
C ALA A 256 25.06 22.49 -18.87
N THR A 257 25.48 21.22 -18.80
CA THR A 257 24.54 20.07 -18.78
C THR A 257 24.42 19.59 -17.35
N ARG A 258 23.17 19.50 -16.86
CA ARG A 258 22.86 19.08 -15.49
C ARG A 258 21.93 17.88 -15.51
N LEU A 259 22.11 16.96 -14.57
CA LEU A 259 21.17 15.88 -14.32
C LEU A 259 20.03 16.42 -13.47
N ARG A 260 18.81 16.38 -14.01
CA ARG A 260 17.60 16.87 -13.32
C ARG A 260 16.55 15.80 -13.19
N THR A 261 15.76 15.90 -12.14
CA THR A 261 14.56 15.09 -11.95
C THR A 261 13.32 15.96 -11.90
N PHE A 262 12.23 15.42 -12.44
CA PHE A 262 10.89 16.00 -12.32
C PHE A 262 10.02 15.03 -11.53
N HIS A 263 9.48 15.48 -10.41
CA HIS A 263 8.56 14.67 -9.62
C HIS A 263 7.12 14.87 -10.10
N THR A 264 6.53 13.82 -10.62
CA THR A 264 5.27 13.84 -11.37
C THR A 264 4.02 14.08 -10.52
N ILE A 265 4.10 13.88 -9.20
CA ILE A 265 2.99 14.11 -8.26
C ILE A 265 2.99 15.55 -7.73
N THR A 266 4.16 16.07 -7.35
CA THR A 266 4.29 17.46 -6.85
C THR A 266 4.49 18.48 -7.95
N SER A 267 4.76 18.02 -9.18
CA SER A 267 5.10 18.83 -10.33
C SER A 267 6.28 19.79 -10.04
N ALA A 268 7.30 19.28 -9.36
CA ALA A 268 8.47 20.04 -8.94
C ALA A 268 9.77 19.49 -9.55
N TRP A 269 10.71 20.40 -9.85
CA TRP A 269 12.02 20.07 -10.40
C TRP A 269 13.08 20.04 -9.32
N ALA A 270 13.99 19.05 -9.41
CA ALA A 270 15.21 19.01 -8.61
C ALA A 270 16.43 18.82 -9.51
N THR A 271 17.54 19.42 -9.12
CA THR A 271 18.85 19.19 -9.75
C THR A 271 19.61 18.21 -8.88
N LEU A 272 20.13 17.14 -9.47
CA LEU A 272 21.00 16.19 -8.77
C LEU A 272 22.46 16.63 -8.91
N ASP A 273 23.20 16.55 -7.82
CA ASP A 273 24.62 16.84 -7.81
C ASP A 273 25.38 15.70 -8.52
N ALA A 274 25.59 15.86 -9.80
CA ALA A 274 26.41 14.95 -10.59
C ALA A 274 27.86 15.46 -10.64
N PRO A 275 28.87 14.58 -10.54
CA PRO A 275 30.26 14.98 -10.77
C PRO A 275 30.44 15.63 -12.14
N ALA A 276 31.46 16.49 -12.24
CA ALA A 276 31.73 17.39 -13.40
C ALA A 276 31.87 16.70 -14.77
N THR A 277 31.87 15.37 -14.84
CA THR A 277 31.86 14.60 -16.10
C THR A 277 30.55 14.73 -16.91
N ALA A 278 29.48 15.24 -16.30
CA ALA A 278 28.25 15.59 -17.03
C ALA A 278 28.35 16.88 -17.85
N ALA A 279 29.44 17.64 -17.73
CA ALA A 279 29.71 18.88 -18.46
C ALA A 279 30.41 18.64 -19.83
N ALA A 280 30.42 17.38 -20.34
CA ALA A 280 31.05 17.02 -21.61
C ALA A 280 30.30 17.57 -22.84
N PRO A 281 30.93 17.65 -24.03
CA PRO A 281 30.28 18.02 -25.26
C PRO A 281 29.06 17.14 -25.54
N ALA A 282 28.14 17.62 -26.41
CA ALA A 282 26.89 16.93 -26.70
C ALA A 282 27.10 15.43 -26.95
N PRO A 283 26.42 14.56 -26.21
CA PRO A 283 26.56 13.10 -26.36
C PRO A 283 26.09 12.65 -27.74
N LEU A 284 26.78 11.64 -28.30
CA LEU A 284 26.41 11.01 -29.56
C LEU A 284 25.16 10.11 -29.41
N ALA A 285 25.05 9.45 -28.31
CA ALA A 285 23.91 8.59 -27.98
C ALA A 285 23.70 8.56 -26.46
N ILE A 286 22.44 8.46 -26.02
CA ILE A 286 22.05 8.37 -24.60
C ILE A 286 21.10 7.20 -24.44
N VAL A 287 21.25 6.46 -23.33
CA VAL A 287 20.36 5.35 -22.98
C VAL A 287 20.03 5.35 -21.49
N ALA A 288 18.83 4.89 -21.15
CA ALA A 288 18.46 4.56 -19.78
C ALA A 288 19.21 3.31 -19.30
N ARG A 289 20.03 3.42 -18.25
CA ARG A 289 20.84 2.34 -17.69
C ARG A 289 20.67 2.27 -16.18
N GLY A 290 20.45 1.07 -15.63
CA GLY A 290 20.28 0.91 -14.20
C GLY A 290 19.28 1.89 -13.59
N THR A 291 19.70 2.64 -12.61
CA THR A 291 18.93 3.74 -11.99
C THR A 291 19.25 5.12 -12.57
N GLY A 292 19.97 5.18 -13.67
CA GLY A 292 20.47 6.42 -14.26
C GLY A 292 20.48 6.43 -15.78
N LEU A 293 21.47 7.11 -16.36
CA LEU A 293 21.70 7.27 -17.77
C LEU A 293 23.12 6.85 -18.11
N ALA A 294 23.33 6.30 -19.32
CA ALA A 294 24.65 6.16 -19.93
C ALA A 294 24.65 6.90 -21.26
N TRP A 295 25.82 7.44 -21.64
CA TRP A 295 25.98 8.18 -22.90
C TRP A 295 27.35 7.95 -23.52
N ALA A 296 27.38 7.98 -24.83
CA ALA A 296 28.63 7.95 -25.58
C ALA A 296 29.10 9.37 -25.88
N GLY A 297 30.34 9.71 -25.54
CA GLY A 297 30.97 10.96 -25.89
C GLY A 297 31.54 10.97 -27.31
N ALA A 298 31.78 12.17 -27.84
CA ALA A 298 32.45 12.35 -29.14
C ALA A 298 33.90 11.82 -29.15
N ASP A 299 34.49 11.62 -27.99
CA ASP A 299 35.81 10.99 -27.79
C ASP A 299 35.80 9.47 -27.87
N GLY A 300 34.62 8.84 -28.08
CA GLY A 300 34.42 7.38 -28.05
C GLY A 300 34.34 6.80 -26.65
N GLY A 301 34.43 7.60 -25.61
CA GLY A 301 34.21 7.19 -24.23
C GLY A 301 32.72 6.93 -23.94
N VAL A 302 32.43 5.90 -23.14
CA VAL A 302 31.05 5.66 -22.65
C VAL A 302 31.02 5.97 -21.17
N HIS A 303 30.20 6.94 -20.79
CA HIS A 303 30.05 7.41 -19.42
C HIS A 303 28.68 7.04 -18.87
N TYR A 304 28.55 6.95 -17.55
CA TYR A 304 27.27 6.75 -16.90
C TYR A 304 27.14 7.60 -15.63
N ALA A 305 25.90 7.88 -15.28
CA ALA A 305 25.51 8.49 -14.03
C ALA A 305 24.28 7.75 -13.50
N GLU A 306 24.41 7.14 -12.35
CA GLU A 306 23.37 6.35 -11.68
C GLU A 306 22.98 7.00 -10.36
N VAL A 307 21.68 7.15 -10.14
CA VAL A 307 21.14 7.67 -8.89
C VAL A 307 21.20 6.58 -7.82
N GLN A 308 21.72 6.93 -6.66
CA GLN A 308 21.80 6.07 -5.48
C GLN A 308 21.00 6.69 -4.35
N GLY A 309 20.12 5.90 -3.73
CA GLY A 309 19.35 6.31 -2.57
C GLY A 309 20.20 6.36 -1.31
N GLY A 310 19.96 7.34 -0.46
CA GLY A 310 20.58 7.45 0.85
C GLY A 310 19.90 6.57 1.90
N LYS A 311 20.68 6.05 2.85
CA LYS A 311 20.14 5.38 4.04
C LYS A 311 20.33 6.28 5.26
N HIS A 312 19.26 6.46 6.03
CA HIS A 312 19.26 7.30 7.22
C HIS A 312 19.28 6.40 8.46
N LEU A 313 20.47 6.18 9.03
CA LEU A 313 20.62 5.35 10.23
C LEU A 313 20.03 6.05 11.44
N LEU A 314 19.29 5.30 12.25
CA LEU A 314 18.74 5.80 13.51
C LEU A 314 19.87 6.09 14.51
N GLY A 315 19.77 7.24 15.19
CA GLY A 315 20.67 7.63 16.25
C GLY A 315 20.40 6.83 17.53
N TRP A 316 21.35 6.92 18.49
CA TRP A 316 21.22 6.24 19.79
C TRP A 316 19.99 6.71 20.58
N LEU A 317 19.58 7.97 20.40
CA LEU A 317 18.41 8.54 21.08
C LEU A 317 17.12 7.94 20.52
N ASP A 318 17.04 7.73 19.21
CA ASP A 318 15.89 7.08 18.56
C ASP A 318 15.71 5.65 19.07
N TRP A 319 16.80 4.90 19.11
CA TRP A 319 16.82 3.55 19.68
C TRP A 319 16.39 3.52 21.15
N SER A 320 16.87 4.49 21.94
CA SER A 320 16.48 4.59 23.34
C SER A 320 14.98 4.79 23.51
N VAL A 321 14.36 5.65 22.70
CA VAL A 321 12.92 5.89 22.72
C VAL A 321 12.14 4.64 22.31
N ILE A 322 12.57 3.96 21.25
CA ILE A 322 11.95 2.71 20.78
C ILE A 322 12.02 1.64 21.90
N VAL A 323 13.19 1.45 22.52
CA VAL A 323 13.39 0.46 23.58
C VAL A 323 12.53 0.78 24.81
N ILE A 324 12.48 2.05 25.26
CA ILE A 324 11.62 2.48 26.36
C ILE A 324 10.15 2.18 26.07
N TYR A 325 9.69 2.45 24.84
CA TYR A 325 8.34 2.11 24.41
C TYR A 325 8.08 0.60 24.48
N LEU A 326 8.96 -0.23 23.89
CA LEU A 326 8.79 -1.68 23.87
C LEU A 326 8.81 -2.30 25.28
N VAL A 327 9.72 -1.85 26.16
CA VAL A 327 9.77 -2.26 27.57
C VAL A 327 8.51 -1.84 28.32
N GLY A 328 7.97 -0.65 28.01
CA GLY A 328 6.70 -0.18 28.56
C GLY A 328 5.53 -1.11 28.20
N MET A 329 5.49 -1.61 26.97
CA MET A 329 4.46 -2.56 26.52
C MET A 329 4.55 -3.89 27.28
N ILE A 330 5.78 -4.44 27.44
CA ILE A 330 6.01 -5.62 28.29
C ILE A 330 5.58 -5.35 29.74
N GLY A 331 5.89 -4.18 30.29
CA GLY A 331 5.51 -3.78 31.63
C GLY A 331 4.01 -3.84 31.87
N ILE A 332 3.19 -3.44 30.89
CA ILE A 332 1.73 -3.59 30.96
C ILE A 332 1.34 -5.07 30.97
N GLY A 333 1.96 -5.89 30.11
CA GLY A 333 1.74 -7.35 30.10
C GLY A 333 2.05 -8.00 31.44
N VAL A 334 3.23 -7.69 32.02
CA VAL A 334 3.65 -8.18 33.35
C VAL A 334 2.67 -7.74 34.43
N TYR A 335 2.20 -6.49 34.41
CA TYR A 335 1.25 -6.00 35.38
C TYR A 335 -0.04 -6.82 35.43
N PHE A 336 -0.60 -7.13 34.26
CA PHE A 336 -1.81 -7.96 34.20
C PHE A 336 -1.53 -9.41 34.54
N TYR A 337 -0.40 -9.97 34.15
CA TYR A 337 0.01 -11.33 34.52
C TYR A 337 0.09 -11.51 36.04
N LEU A 338 0.69 -10.54 36.75
CA LEU A 338 0.81 -10.60 38.21
C LEU A 338 -0.52 -10.37 38.92
N LYS A 339 -1.43 -9.60 38.28
CA LYS A 339 -2.74 -9.27 38.87
C LYS A 339 -3.77 -10.39 38.72
N ASP A 340 -3.75 -11.09 37.56
CA ASP A 340 -4.78 -12.04 37.15
C ASP A 340 -4.29 -13.49 37.37
N GLN A 341 -3.68 -13.81 38.53
CA GLN A 341 -3.10 -15.15 38.85
C GLN A 341 -4.11 -16.32 38.85
N THR A 342 -5.41 -16.07 38.82
CA THR A 342 -6.48 -17.06 38.78
C THR A 342 -7.24 -17.01 37.47
N ALA A 343 -6.55 -17.00 36.34
CA ALA A 343 -7.18 -16.83 35.05
C ALA A 343 -8.19 -17.96 34.74
N SER A 344 -9.48 -17.59 34.73
CA SER A 344 -10.53 -18.38 34.09
C SER A 344 -10.51 -18.16 32.58
N GLU A 345 -11.14 -19.02 31.80
CA GLU A 345 -11.31 -18.83 30.36
C GLU A 345 -11.90 -17.46 30.05
N SER A 346 -12.92 -17.04 30.80
CA SER A 346 -13.55 -15.72 30.61
C SER A 346 -12.58 -14.56 30.85
N GLU A 347 -11.66 -14.67 31.82
CA GLU A 347 -10.65 -13.64 32.06
C GLU A 347 -9.64 -13.55 30.93
N PHE A 348 -9.15 -14.68 30.45
CA PHE A 348 -8.13 -14.71 29.39
C PHE A 348 -8.71 -14.31 28.01
N PHE A 349 -9.87 -14.88 27.62
CA PHE A 349 -10.42 -14.68 26.28
C PHE A 349 -11.23 -13.40 26.12
N VAL A 350 -11.98 -12.97 27.14
CA VAL A 350 -12.86 -11.80 27.06
C VAL A 350 -12.67 -10.84 28.25
N GLY A 351 -11.52 -10.87 28.92
CA GLY A 351 -11.15 -9.95 29.99
C GLY A 351 -12.09 -9.97 31.18
N GLY A 352 -12.72 -11.15 31.48
CA GLY A 352 -13.75 -11.27 32.50
C GLY A 352 -14.98 -10.40 32.24
N ARG A 353 -15.19 -9.95 31.00
CA ARG A 353 -16.28 -9.04 30.60
C ARG A 353 -16.34 -7.77 31.44
N SER A 354 -15.19 -7.31 31.86
CA SER A 354 -15.05 -6.17 32.77
C SER A 354 -14.50 -4.89 32.10
N ILE A 355 -14.19 -4.99 30.80
CA ILE A 355 -13.57 -3.92 30.04
C ILE A 355 -14.56 -2.77 29.81
N PRO A 356 -14.20 -1.52 30.18
CA PRO A 356 -15.05 -0.37 29.95
C PRO A 356 -15.28 -0.15 28.44
N PHE A 357 -16.48 0.25 28.05
CA PHE A 357 -16.87 0.47 26.66
C PHE A 357 -15.95 1.45 25.90
N TRP A 358 -15.46 2.49 26.57
CA TRP A 358 -14.56 3.45 25.96
C TRP A 358 -13.19 2.83 25.66
N ALA A 359 -12.64 1.99 26.56
CA ALA A 359 -11.37 1.30 26.32
C ALA A 359 -11.52 0.27 25.19
N ALA A 360 -12.63 -0.47 25.16
CA ALA A 360 -12.96 -1.39 24.07
C ALA A 360 -13.08 -0.64 22.74
N GLY A 361 -13.73 0.53 22.71
CA GLY A 361 -13.87 1.36 21.51
C GLY A 361 -12.54 1.90 20.98
N ILE A 362 -11.66 2.34 21.87
CA ILE A 362 -10.30 2.78 21.51
C ILE A 362 -9.47 1.59 21.01
N SER A 363 -9.56 0.42 21.64
CA SER A 363 -8.89 -0.79 21.19
C SER A 363 -9.41 -1.28 19.82
N LEU A 364 -10.71 -1.15 19.55
CA LEU A 364 -11.29 -1.39 18.21
C LEU A 364 -10.64 -0.49 17.16
N TYR A 365 -10.52 0.80 17.45
CA TYR A 365 -9.84 1.74 16.57
C TYR A 365 -8.35 1.39 16.40
N ALA A 366 -7.65 1.04 17.50
CA ALA A 366 -6.26 0.62 17.46
C ALA A 366 -6.03 -0.56 16.52
N THR A 367 -6.90 -1.56 16.62
CA THR A 367 -6.85 -2.80 15.83
C THR A 367 -7.19 -2.58 14.36
N ASN A 368 -8.18 -1.70 14.08
CA ASN A 368 -8.60 -1.38 12.72
C ASN A 368 -7.55 -0.53 11.99
N THR A 369 -6.85 0.36 12.70
CA THR A 369 -5.83 1.23 12.13
C THR A 369 -4.46 0.58 12.27
N SER A 370 -4.09 -0.26 11.33
CA SER A 370 -2.81 -0.97 11.29
C SER A 370 -1.66 -0.08 10.81
N SER A 371 -0.45 -0.61 10.85
CA SER A 371 0.74 0.02 10.26
C SER A 371 0.61 0.28 8.76
N ILE A 372 -0.11 -0.58 8.04
CA ILE A 372 -0.43 -0.36 6.62
C ILE A 372 -1.22 0.95 6.48
N SER A 373 -2.23 1.18 7.32
CA SER A 373 -3.01 2.42 7.30
C SER A 373 -2.15 3.64 7.66
N PHE A 374 -1.17 3.48 8.55
CA PHE A 374 -0.27 4.56 8.96
C PHE A 374 0.70 4.96 7.84
N ILE A 375 1.06 4.05 6.96
CA ILE A 375 1.98 4.27 5.83
C ILE A 375 1.20 4.55 4.54
N ALA A 376 0.27 3.67 4.17
CA ALA A 376 -0.40 3.70 2.87
C ALA A 376 -1.45 4.83 2.75
N ILE A 377 -2.14 5.23 3.82
CA ILE A 377 -3.11 6.32 3.75
C ILE A 377 -2.45 7.67 3.46
N PRO A 378 -1.39 8.09 4.20
CA PRO A 378 -0.63 9.28 3.82
C PRO A 378 -0.07 9.23 2.40
N ALA A 379 0.48 8.08 1.98
CA ALA A 379 1.00 7.89 0.63
C ALA A 379 -0.10 8.04 -0.43
N LYS A 380 -1.29 7.50 -0.19
CA LYS A 380 -2.42 7.64 -1.10
C LYS A 380 -2.94 9.07 -1.19
N ALA A 381 -3.00 9.78 -0.06
CA ALA A 381 -3.38 11.20 -0.03
C ALA A 381 -2.30 12.09 -0.68
N PHE A 382 -1.02 11.75 -0.53
CA PHE A 382 0.09 12.38 -1.24
C PHE A 382 -0.02 12.19 -2.76
N GLU A 383 -0.26 10.96 -3.21
CA GLU A 383 -0.41 10.61 -4.61
C GLU A 383 -1.65 11.27 -5.24
N THR A 384 -2.81 11.16 -4.58
CA THR A 384 -4.10 11.55 -5.13
C THR A 384 -4.73 12.73 -4.36
N ASN A 385 -5.74 12.44 -3.53
CA ASN A 385 -6.51 13.40 -2.74
C ASN A 385 -7.25 12.69 -1.59
N TRP A 386 -8.31 13.34 -1.03
CA TRP A 386 -9.08 12.81 0.09
C TRP A 386 -10.30 11.97 -0.30
N GLN A 387 -10.49 11.62 -1.56
CA GLN A 387 -11.68 10.85 -1.97
C GLN A 387 -11.81 9.51 -1.22
N TYR A 388 -10.68 8.82 -0.96
CA TYR A 388 -10.71 7.58 -0.18
C TYR A 388 -11.09 7.77 1.30
N LEU A 389 -11.00 8.98 1.87
CA LEU A 389 -11.53 9.29 3.20
C LEU A 389 -13.04 9.12 3.26
N THR A 390 -13.73 9.28 2.15
CA THR A 390 -15.18 9.03 2.04
C THR A 390 -15.54 7.62 2.49
N ASN A 391 -14.67 6.62 2.22
CA ASN A 391 -14.89 5.26 2.75
C ASN A 391 -15.02 5.25 4.28
N ASN A 392 -14.16 5.96 5.00
CA ASN A 392 -14.23 6.05 6.46
C ASN A 392 -15.52 6.75 6.92
N LEU A 393 -15.94 7.80 6.23
CA LEU A 393 -17.18 8.53 6.58
C LEU A 393 -18.41 7.66 6.35
N VAL A 394 -18.45 6.93 5.23
CA VAL A 394 -19.56 5.97 4.95
C VAL A 394 -19.48 4.80 5.91
N ALA A 395 -18.30 4.30 6.25
CA ALA A 395 -18.12 3.21 7.22
C ALA A 395 -18.67 3.57 8.59
N VAL A 396 -18.60 4.83 9.03
CA VAL A 396 -19.23 5.29 10.28
C VAL A 396 -20.74 5.04 10.27
N LEU A 397 -21.43 5.29 9.15
CA LEU A 397 -22.86 4.99 9.02
C LEU A 397 -23.15 3.48 9.11
N GLY A 398 -22.30 2.67 8.47
CA GLY A 398 -22.35 1.20 8.62
C GLY A 398 -22.14 0.74 10.05
N LEU A 399 -21.18 1.32 10.75
CA LEU A 399 -20.90 1.02 12.16
C LEU A 399 -22.04 1.43 13.10
N MET A 400 -22.79 2.49 12.78
CA MET A 400 -24.01 2.85 13.53
C MET A 400 -25.04 1.72 13.46
N PHE A 401 -25.22 1.14 12.27
CA PHE A 401 -26.09 -0.03 12.10
C PHE A 401 -25.57 -1.22 12.91
N VAL A 402 -24.28 -1.52 12.85
CA VAL A 402 -23.63 -2.61 13.61
C VAL A 402 -23.80 -2.39 15.12
N ALA A 403 -23.65 -1.16 15.61
CA ALA A 403 -23.78 -0.81 17.02
C ALA A 403 -25.18 -1.03 17.59
N VAL A 404 -26.20 -0.85 16.78
CA VAL A 404 -27.62 -0.94 17.24
C VAL A 404 -28.19 -2.34 17.11
N TRP A 405 -27.89 -3.04 16.00
CA TRP A 405 -28.54 -4.31 15.68
C TRP A 405 -27.66 -5.53 15.84
N ILE A 406 -26.41 -5.48 15.41
CA ILE A 406 -25.54 -6.67 15.30
C ILE A 406 -24.83 -6.96 16.62
N VAL A 407 -24.06 -6.00 17.13
CA VAL A 407 -23.20 -6.21 18.30
C VAL A 407 -24.01 -6.52 19.57
N PRO A 408 -25.11 -5.81 19.89
CA PRO A 408 -25.91 -6.15 21.07
C PRO A 408 -26.54 -7.56 20.98
N LEU A 409 -26.91 -8.02 19.80
CA LEU A 409 -27.44 -9.36 19.59
C LEU A 409 -26.40 -10.41 19.99
N LEU A 410 -25.19 -10.34 19.42
CA LEU A 410 -24.12 -11.31 19.68
C LEU A 410 -23.63 -11.24 21.13
N ARG A 411 -23.56 -10.04 21.72
CA ARG A 411 -23.12 -9.89 23.11
C ARG A 411 -24.08 -10.53 24.13
N ARG A 412 -25.40 -10.51 23.88
CA ARG A 412 -26.41 -11.15 24.71
C ARG A 412 -26.26 -12.67 24.79
N LEU A 413 -25.66 -13.28 23.77
CA LEU A 413 -25.43 -14.73 23.73
C LEU A 413 -24.24 -15.19 24.56
N ASP A 414 -23.55 -14.26 25.21
CA ASP A 414 -22.37 -14.51 26.08
C ASP A 414 -21.26 -15.36 25.44
N LEU A 415 -21.06 -15.19 24.15
CA LEU A 415 -20.07 -15.91 23.36
C LEU A 415 -18.63 -15.54 23.74
N MET A 416 -17.69 -16.47 23.61
CA MET A 416 -16.25 -16.23 23.57
C MET A 416 -15.70 -16.28 22.15
N SER A 417 -16.26 -17.19 21.32
CA SER A 417 -16.04 -17.23 19.88
C SER A 417 -17.29 -16.77 19.14
N VAL A 418 -17.14 -15.87 18.16
CA VAL A 418 -18.27 -15.43 17.32
C VAL A 418 -18.88 -16.59 16.57
N PHE A 419 -18.07 -17.59 16.18
CA PHE A 419 -18.53 -18.76 15.41
C PHE A 419 -19.43 -19.69 16.21
N SER A 420 -19.47 -19.57 17.54
CA SER A 420 -20.46 -20.26 18.39
C SER A 420 -21.89 -19.86 18.04
N TYR A 421 -22.13 -18.66 17.51
CA TYR A 421 -23.43 -18.27 16.98
C TYR A 421 -23.90 -19.20 15.84
N LEU A 422 -22.98 -19.59 14.93
CA LEU A 422 -23.32 -20.49 13.81
C LEU A 422 -23.68 -21.88 14.28
N GLU A 423 -23.09 -22.38 15.38
CA GLU A 423 -23.47 -23.63 16.01
C GLU A 423 -24.87 -23.54 16.63
N THR A 424 -25.12 -22.46 17.41
CA THR A 424 -26.40 -22.26 18.07
C THR A 424 -27.54 -22.07 17.07
N ARG A 425 -27.29 -21.34 16.00
CA ARG A 425 -28.28 -21.02 14.97
C ARG A 425 -28.46 -22.13 13.92
N PHE A 426 -27.39 -22.85 13.58
CA PHE A 426 -27.37 -23.83 12.52
C PHE A 426 -26.78 -25.18 12.98
N HIS A 427 -25.44 -25.40 12.78
CA HIS A 427 -24.82 -26.70 13.03
C HIS A 427 -23.36 -26.59 13.50
N PRO A 428 -22.86 -27.48 14.40
CA PRO A 428 -21.46 -27.47 14.86
C PRO A 428 -20.42 -27.58 13.75
N ALA A 429 -20.68 -28.32 12.68
CA ALA A 429 -19.76 -28.44 11.56
C ALA A 429 -19.55 -27.10 10.81
N ILE A 430 -20.58 -26.26 10.72
CA ILE A 430 -20.47 -24.92 10.11
C ILE A 430 -19.58 -24.02 10.97
N ARG A 431 -19.72 -24.10 12.31
CA ARG A 431 -18.85 -23.41 13.26
C ARG A 431 -17.39 -23.80 13.06
N MET A 432 -17.09 -25.11 13.10
CA MET A 432 -15.70 -25.58 12.99
C MET A 432 -15.05 -25.22 11.65
N LEU A 433 -15.80 -25.35 10.55
CA LEU A 433 -15.30 -24.98 9.24
C LEU A 433 -15.04 -23.48 9.14
N ALA A 434 -15.96 -22.64 9.62
CA ALA A 434 -15.83 -21.20 9.65
C ALA A 434 -14.62 -20.75 10.47
N SER A 435 -14.43 -21.35 11.66
CA SER A 435 -13.31 -21.07 12.55
C SER A 435 -11.98 -21.52 11.93
N ALA A 436 -11.89 -22.70 11.32
CA ALA A 436 -10.68 -23.20 10.67
C ALA A 436 -10.25 -22.28 9.51
N LEU A 437 -11.18 -21.87 8.66
CA LEU A 437 -10.89 -20.98 7.55
C LEU A 437 -10.50 -19.57 8.06
N ALA A 438 -11.18 -19.05 9.08
CA ALA A 438 -10.81 -17.78 9.70
C ALA A 438 -9.39 -17.81 10.28
N ILE A 439 -9.01 -18.88 10.98
CA ILE A 439 -7.65 -19.08 11.52
C ILE A 439 -6.62 -19.09 10.37
N ALA A 440 -6.87 -19.91 9.34
CA ALA A 440 -5.96 -20.01 8.20
C ALA A 440 -5.75 -18.68 7.50
N MET A 441 -6.83 -17.90 7.30
CA MET A 441 -6.75 -16.57 6.68
C MET A 441 -6.05 -15.55 7.59
N GLN A 442 -6.34 -15.55 8.89
CA GLN A 442 -5.71 -14.60 9.81
C GLN A 442 -4.20 -14.84 9.92
N VAL A 443 -3.75 -16.11 9.98
CA VAL A 443 -2.33 -16.44 10.10
C VAL A 443 -1.62 -16.34 8.75
N GLY A 444 -2.19 -16.92 7.71
CA GLY A 444 -1.55 -17.02 6.40
C GLY A 444 -1.46 -15.70 5.66
N SER A 445 -2.46 -14.83 5.81
CA SER A 445 -2.56 -13.57 5.08
C SER A 445 -2.29 -12.37 5.99
N ARG A 446 -3.23 -12.11 6.91
CA ARG A 446 -3.28 -10.84 7.62
C ARG A 446 -2.10 -10.65 8.59
N LEU A 447 -1.76 -11.67 9.38
CA LEU A 447 -0.70 -11.60 10.38
C LEU A 447 0.69 -11.42 9.75
N SER A 448 0.99 -12.19 8.71
CA SER A 448 2.27 -12.15 8.01
C SER A 448 2.50 -10.82 7.28
N VAL A 449 1.48 -10.33 6.58
CA VAL A 449 1.56 -9.07 5.81
C VAL A 449 1.69 -7.85 6.74
N ILE A 450 0.95 -7.82 7.87
CA ILE A 450 1.03 -6.71 8.85
C ILE A 450 2.40 -6.68 9.55
N LEU A 451 3.09 -7.81 9.69
CA LEU A 451 4.48 -7.85 10.16
C LEU A 451 5.46 -7.38 9.09
N PHE A 452 5.28 -7.84 7.87
CA PHE A 452 6.26 -7.66 6.80
C PHE A 452 6.26 -6.23 6.22
N LEU A 453 5.11 -5.68 5.81
CA LEU A 453 5.07 -4.38 5.09
C LEU A 453 5.67 -3.21 5.87
N PRO A 454 5.37 -2.98 7.16
CA PRO A 454 6.01 -1.92 7.92
C PRO A 454 7.50 -2.19 8.17
N ALA A 455 7.90 -3.47 8.33
CA ALA A 455 9.29 -3.84 8.47
C ALA A 455 10.08 -3.48 7.20
N LEU A 456 9.51 -3.75 6.03
CA LEU A 456 10.11 -3.38 4.75
C LEU A 456 10.22 -1.86 4.61
N ALA A 457 9.16 -1.09 4.92
CA ALA A 457 9.18 0.36 4.81
C ALA A 457 10.25 1.00 5.71
N ILE A 458 10.39 0.50 6.95
CA ILE A 458 11.43 0.97 7.88
C ILE A 458 12.82 0.56 7.37
N ALA A 459 12.99 -0.68 6.93
CA ALA A 459 14.26 -1.20 6.45
C ALA A 459 14.79 -0.42 5.23
N THR A 460 13.90 -0.11 4.30
CA THR A 460 14.25 0.61 3.06
C THR A 460 14.89 1.97 3.36
N ILE A 461 14.47 2.64 4.42
CA ILE A 461 14.87 4.02 4.72
C ILE A 461 15.97 4.05 5.77
N THR A 462 15.81 3.28 6.87
CA THR A 462 16.74 3.32 8.01
C THR A 462 17.96 2.42 7.82
N GLY A 463 17.91 1.51 6.85
CA GLY A 463 18.96 0.49 6.66
C GLY A 463 18.96 -0.61 7.71
N ILE A 464 17.95 -0.66 8.61
CA ILE A 464 17.74 -1.80 9.51
C ILE A 464 17.33 -2.99 8.64
N ASP A 465 17.92 -4.15 8.87
CA ASP A 465 17.52 -5.36 8.16
C ASP A 465 16.06 -5.70 8.45
N VAL A 466 15.30 -6.04 7.40
CA VAL A 466 13.87 -6.41 7.47
C VAL A 466 13.63 -7.51 8.52
N VAL A 467 14.55 -8.48 8.61
CA VAL A 467 14.48 -9.60 9.55
C VAL A 467 14.43 -9.10 10.99
N TRP A 468 15.32 -8.15 11.35
CA TRP A 468 15.34 -7.57 12.70
C TRP A 468 14.07 -6.79 13.02
N SER A 469 13.54 -6.04 12.07
CA SER A 469 12.27 -5.32 12.25
C SER A 469 11.10 -6.27 12.49
N ILE A 470 11.01 -7.37 11.73
CA ILE A 470 10.00 -8.43 11.93
C ILE A 470 10.15 -9.07 13.32
N LEU A 471 11.38 -9.44 13.69
CA LEU A 471 11.65 -10.11 14.98
C LEU A 471 11.32 -9.19 16.17
N ILE A 472 11.74 -7.92 16.14
CA ILE A 472 11.43 -6.96 17.21
C ILE A 472 9.92 -6.85 17.38
N MET A 473 9.17 -6.53 16.34
CA MET A 473 7.72 -6.38 16.43
C MET A 473 7.04 -7.68 16.89
N GLY A 474 7.42 -8.81 16.32
CA GLY A 474 6.79 -10.11 16.58
C GLY A 474 7.05 -10.60 18.00
N VAL A 475 8.32 -10.65 18.42
CA VAL A 475 8.71 -11.17 19.74
C VAL A 475 8.09 -10.34 20.87
N PHE A 476 8.21 -9.01 20.81
CA PHE A 476 7.64 -8.15 21.84
C PHE A 476 6.11 -8.27 21.89
N THR A 477 5.45 -8.40 20.73
CA THR A 477 4.00 -8.61 20.67
C THR A 477 3.58 -9.93 21.31
N ILE A 478 4.28 -11.02 21.02
CA ILE A 478 3.99 -12.35 21.61
C ILE A 478 4.11 -12.27 23.13
N ILE A 479 5.21 -11.70 23.64
CA ILE A 479 5.49 -11.66 25.09
C ILE A 479 4.34 -11.02 25.88
N TYR A 480 3.92 -9.79 25.56
CA TYR A 480 2.89 -9.14 26.35
C TYR A 480 1.48 -9.74 26.09
N THR A 481 1.24 -10.32 24.92
CA THR A 481 -0.04 -10.94 24.59
C THR A 481 -0.23 -12.25 25.37
N VAL A 482 0.80 -13.09 25.45
CA VAL A 482 0.77 -14.35 26.24
C VAL A 482 0.55 -14.05 27.73
N MET A 483 1.22 -13.01 28.26
CA MET A 483 1.22 -12.72 29.69
C MET A 483 -0.13 -12.23 30.21
N GLY A 484 -0.87 -11.44 29.44
CA GLY A 484 -2.04 -10.77 29.98
C GLY A 484 -3.36 -10.94 29.22
N GLY A 485 -3.40 -11.80 28.21
CA GLY A 485 -4.61 -12.09 27.42
C GLY A 485 -5.33 -10.83 26.93
N MET A 486 -6.66 -10.86 26.87
CA MET A 486 -7.48 -9.76 26.35
C MET A 486 -7.33 -8.46 27.13
N ARG A 487 -7.10 -8.49 28.45
CA ARG A 487 -6.92 -7.28 29.24
C ARG A 487 -5.65 -6.54 28.84
N ALA A 488 -4.53 -7.27 28.74
CA ALA A 488 -3.28 -6.67 28.30
C ALA A 488 -3.41 -6.10 26.89
N VAL A 489 -4.02 -6.85 25.98
CA VAL A 489 -4.24 -6.40 24.58
C VAL A 489 -5.00 -5.05 24.56
N VAL A 490 -6.12 -4.93 25.26
CA VAL A 490 -6.92 -3.68 25.25
C VAL A 490 -6.18 -2.49 25.85
N TRP A 491 -5.42 -2.69 26.94
CA TRP A 491 -4.71 -1.60 27.60
C TRP A 491 -3.41 -1.22 26.87
N THR A 492 -2.72 -2.17 26.25
CA THR A 492 -1.60 -1.85 25.33
C THR A 492 -2.11 -1.10 24.11
N ASP A 493 -3.24 -1.53 23.51
CA ASP A 493 -3.89 -0.85 22.41
C ASP A 493 -4.23 0.60 22.75
N PHE A 494 -4.71 0.85 23.97
CA PHE A 494 -5.00 2.20 24.46
C PHE A 494 -3.76 3.09 24.42
N VAL A 495 -2.64 2.64 24.97
CA VAL A 495 -1.36 3.39 24.94
C VAL A 495 -0.87 3.57 23.51
N GLN A 496 -0.96 2.53 22.69
CA GLN A 496 -0.54 2.52 21.30
C GLN A 496 -1.29 3.53 20.43
N VAL A 497 -2.59 3.75 20.67
CA VAL A 497 -3.36 4.81 19.98
C VAL A 497 -2.79 6.19 20.28
N PHE A 498 -2.45 6.47 21.55
CA PHE A 498 -1.88 7.78 21.90
C PHE A 498 -0.50 7.98 21.28
N VAL A 499 0.35 6.96 21.26
CA VAL A 499 1.69 7.05 20.63
C VAL A 499 1.58 7.30 19.14
N LYS A 500 0.76 6.50 18.43
CA LYS A 500 0.61 6.64 16.98
C LYS A 500 -0.09 7.95 16.58
N MET A 501 -1.16 8.34 17.26
CA MET A 501 -1.88 9.57 16.95
C MET A 501 -1.08 10.82 17.35
N GLY A 502 -0.39 10.77 18.48
CA GLY A 502 0.51 11.84 18.92
C GLY A 502 1.64 12.06 17.94
N GLY A 503 2.27 10.98 17.46
CA GLY A 503 3.29 11.04 16.42
C GLY A 503 2.77 11.60 15.10
N ALA A 504 1.58 11.19 14.66
CA ALA A 504 0.94 11.68 13.46
C ALA A 504 0.64 13.19 13.51
N ILE A 505 0.05 13.66 14.63
CA ILE A 505 -0.24 15.08 14.84
C ILE A 505 1.05 15.89 14.92
N PHE A 506 2.07 15.37 15.61
CA PHE A 506 3.36 16.04 15.69
C PHE A 506 4.00 16.20 14.31
N ALA A 507 3.96 15.16 13.47
CA ALA A 507 4.51 15.23 12.11
C ALA A 507 3.83 16.33 11.27
N ILE A 508 2.49 16.45 11.34
CA ILE A 508 1.77 17.53 10.66
C ILE A 508 2.23 18.90 11.20
N GLY A 509 2.28 19.05 12.52
CA GLY A 509 2.70 20.30 13.16
C GLY A 509 4.14 20.69 12.78
N PHE A 510 5.04 19.71 12.69
CA PHE A 510 6.41 19.93 12.28
C PHE A 510 6.50 20.36 10.81
N ILE A 511 5.74 19.71 9.91
CA ILE A 511 5.69 20.10 8.49
C ILE A 511 5.19 21.55 8.36
N VAL A 512 4.08 21.88 9.03
CA VAL A 512 3.51 23.25 9.00
C VAL A 512 4.51 24.25 9.54
N TRP A 513 5.22 23.91 10.63
CA TRP A 513 6.25 24.76 11.20
C TRP A 513 7.44 24.98 10.28
N THR A 514 7.93 23.93 9.59
CA THR A 514 9.06 24.03 8.66
C THR A 514 8.71 24.79 7.39
N LEU A 515 7.46 24.78 6.95
CA LEU A 515 6.98 25.54 5.79
C LEU A 515 6.79 27.03 6.11
N GLY A 516 6.85 27.42 7.39
CA GLY A 516 6.83 28.81 7.84
C GLY A 516 5.44 29.45 7.81
N ALA A 517 5.39 30.79 7.68
CA ALA A 517 4.18 31.58 7.86
C ALA A 517 3.17 31.53 6.70
N ASP A 518 3.49 30.86 5.60
CA ASP A 518 2.62 30.83 4.39
C ASP A 518 1.66 29.63 4.37
N PHE A 519 1.07 29.30 5.51
CA PHE A 519 0.08 28.23 5.61
C PHE A 519 -1.15 28.47 4.72
N ASP A 520 -1.58 29.71 4.57
CA ASP A 520 -2.75 30.06 3.75
C ASP A 520 -2.45 29.88 2.26
N GLY A 521 -1.26 30.31 1.76
CA GLY A 521 -0.84 30.07 0.38
C GLY A 521 -0.70 28.57 0.07
N ILE A 522 -0.21 27.80 1.03
CA ILE A 522 -0.09 26.35 0.94
C ILE A 522 -1.47 25.69 0.83
N ARG A 523 -2.43 26.10 1.66
CA ARG A 523 -3.81 25.60 1.62
C ARG A 523 -4.47 25.96 0.27
N GLU A 524 -4.28 27.16 -0.22
CA GLU A 524 -4.81 27.57 -1.52
C GLU A 524 -4.24 26.76 -2.66
N ALA A 525 -2.93 26.49 -2.67
CA ALA A 525 -2.29 25.62 -3.65
C ALA A 525 -2.83 24.17 -3.59
N ALA A 526 -3.02 23.61 -2.40
CA ALA A 526 -3.59 22.29 -2.23
C ALA A 526 -5.06 22.22 -2.70
N MET A 527 -5.83 23.28 -2.50
CA MET A 527 -7.20 23.41 -3.02
C MET A 527 -7.23 23.55 -4.54
N ALA A 528 -6.37 24.38 -5.11
CA ALA A 528 -6.26 24.58 -6.55
C ALA A 528 -5.90 23.29 -7.30
N GLU A 529 -5.05 22.44 -6.72
CA GLU A 529 -4.67 21.15 -7.26
C GLU A 529 -5.61 20.00 -6.80
N HIS A 530 -6.78 20.33 -6.23
CA HIS A 530 -7.80 19.37 -5.78
C HIS A 530 -7.30 18.32 -4.78
N LYS A 531 -6.21 18.58 -4.03
CA LYS A 531 -5.63 17.65 -3.05
C LYS A 531 -6.57 17.36 -1.87
N THR A 532 -7.51 18.26 -1.59
CA THR A 532 -8.51 18.12 -0.53
C THR A 532 -9.89 17.71 -1.05
N LYS A 533 -10.02 17.32 -2.34
CA LYS A 533 -11.30 16.82 -2.88
C LYS A 533 -11.72 15.58 -2.12
N LEU A 534 -12.88 15.66 -1.44
CA LEU A 534 -13.38 14.62 -0.54
C LEU A 534 -14.46 13.77 -1.22
N LEU A 535 -15.47 14.37 -1.83
CA LEU A 535 -16.65 13.69 -2.35
C LEU A 535 -16.67 13.67 -3.87
N ASP A 536 -17.04 12.53 -4.43
CA ASP A 536 -17.32 12.35 -5.85
C ASP A 536 -18.63 11.60 -6.02
N PHE A 537 -19.65 12.27 -6.51
CA PHE A 537 -20.99 11.72 -6.73
C PHE A 537 -21.20 11.19 -8.14
N SER A 538 -20.18 11.15 -8.99
CA SER A 538 -20.31 10.53 -10.31
C SER A 538 -20.65 9.04 -10.16
N PHE A 539 -21.52 8.54 -11.02
CA PHE A 539 -21.89 7.12 -11.02
C PHE A 539 -20.91 6.34 -11.90
N ASP A 540 -19.71 6.12 -11.36
CA ASP A 540 -18.64 5.39 -12.02
C ASP A 540 -18.01 4.42 -11.00
N LEU A 541 -18.25 3.12 -11.21
CA LEU A 541 -17.76 2.07 -10.30
C LEU A 541 -16.28 1.74 -10.50
N THR A 542 -15.63 2.32 -11.49
CA THR A 542 -14.20 2.16 -11.74
C THR A 542 -13.35 3.19 -10.97
N LYS A 543 -14.02 4.20 -10.38
CA LYS A 543 -13.39 5.29 -9.62
C LYS A 543 -13.80 5.27 -8.15
N ALA A 544 -13.05 6.02 -7.35
CA ALA A 544 -13.33 6.20 -5.92
C ALA A 544 -14.52 7.17 -5.72
N THR A 545 -15.76 6.67 -5.89
CA THR A 545 -16.99 7.45 -5.78
C THR A 545 -17.74 7.12 -4.49
N VAL A 546 -18.61 8.02 -4.06
CA VAL A 546 -19.50 7.81 -2.90
C VAL A 546 -20.32 6.53 -3.05
N TRP A 547 -20.83 6.24 -4.24
CA TRP A 547 -21.63 5.05 -4.52
C TRP A 547 -20.82 3.75 -4.40
N GLY A 548 -19.58 3.75 -4.91
CA GLY A 548 -18.66 2.62 -4.76
C GLY A 548 -18.34 2.35 -3.30
N PHE A 549 -18.12 3.40 -2.49
CA PHE A 549 -17.87 3.23 -1.06
C PHE A 549 -19.09 2.79 -0.27
N ILE A 550 -20.32 3.23 -0.64
CA ILE A 550 -21.55 2.70 -0.01
C ILE A 550 -21.65 1.19 -0.26
N PHE A 551 -21.43 0.75 -1.49
CA PHE A 551 -21.42 -0.67 -1.82
C PHE A 551 -20.37 -1.42 -1.00
N LEU A 552 -19.12 -0.94 -1.02
CA LEU A 552 -18.02 -1.55 -0.29
C LEU A 552 -18.32 -1.66 1.21
N VAL A 553 -18.79 -0.59 1.85
CA VAL A 553 -19.09 -0.56 3.29
C VAL A 553 -20.21 -1.54 3.67
N VAL A 554 -21.24 -1.65 2.87
CA VAL A 554 -22.32 -2.61 3.14
C VAL A 554 -21.77 -4.04 3.18
N PHE A 555 -20.97 -4.44 2.21
CA PHE A 555 -20.47 -5.80 2.12
C PHE A 555 -19.26 -6.05 3.00
N ASP A 556 -18.28 -5.16 3.02
CA ASP A 556 -17.02 -5.38 3.74
C ASP A 556 -17.06 -4.94 5.21
N VAL A 557 -17.86 -3.97 5.59
CA VAL A 557 -17.96 -3.50 6.98
C VAL A 557 -19.18 -4.10 7.68
N VAL A 558 -20.39 -3.86 7.15
CA VAL A 558 -21.62 -4.20 7.87
C VAL A 558 -21.84 -5.71 7.92
N LEU A 559 -21.78 -6.38 6.77
CA LEU A 559 -22.12 -7.81 6.68
C LEU A 559 -20.97 -8.72 7.13
N THR A 560 -19.72 -8.26 7.12
CA THR A 560 -18.60 -9.04 7.62
C THR A 560 -18.32 -8.85 9.11
N PHE A 561 -18.76 -7.76 9.73
CA PHE A 561 -18.49 -7.47 11.13
C PHE A 561 -18.83 -8.62 12.09
N PRO A 562 -19.97 -9.31 11.94
CA PRO A 562 -20.35 -10.41 12.84
C PRO A 562 -19.39 -11.60 12.84
N LYS A 563 -18.72 -11.86 11.72
CA LYS A 563 -17.76 -12.97 11.57
C LYS A 563 -16.32 -12.59 11.97
N ASP A 564 -16.03 -11.31 12.16
CA ASP A 564 -14.69 -10.86 12.52
C ASP A 564 -14.45 -11.05 14.03
N GLN A 565 -13.85 -12.20 14.40
CA GLN A 565 -13.48 -12.48 15.79
C GLN A 565 -12.55 -11.41 16.36
N VAL A 566 -11.64 -10.85 15.52
CA VAL A 566 -10.64 -9.88 15.97
C VAL A 566 -11.29 -8.61 16.50
N LEU A 567 -12.30 -8.10 15.80
CA LEU A 567 -13.07 -6.91 16.23
C LEU A 567 -14.13 -7.26 17.28
N MET A 568 -14.90 -8.32 17.04
CA MET A 568 -16.00 -8.70 17.91
C MET A 568 -15.57 -9.08 19.34
N GLN A 569 -14.41 -9.70 19.51
CA GLN A 569 -13.92 -10.13 20.81
C GLN A 569 -13.81 -8.97 21.82
N ARG A 570 -13.51 -7.76 21.35
CA ARG A 570 -13.46 -6.55 22.19
C ARG A 570 -14.84 -6.11 22.64
N THR A 571 -15.82 -6.20 21.77
CA THR A 571 -17.21 -5.89 22.13
C THR A 571 -17.78 -6.91 23.10
N LEU A 572 -17.41 -8.19 22.92
CA LEU A 572 -17.78 -9.30 23.81
C LEU A 572 -17.14 -9.17 25.20
N ALA A 573 -16.00 -8.46 25.29
CA ALA A 573 -15.29 -8.21 26.55
C ALA A 573 -15.92 -7.11 27.43
N THR A 574 -16.94 -6.38 26.93
CA THR A 574 -17.64 -5.33 27.69
C THR A 574 -18.66 -5.91 28.65
N LYS A 575 -19.11 -5.10 29.64
CA LYS A 575 -19.98 -5.54 30.74
C LYS A 575 -21.40 -5.93 30.31
N SER A 576 -21.92 -5.30 29.25
CA SER A 576 -23.30 -5.49 28.81
C SER A 576 -23.46 -5.28 27.32
N ASP A 577 -24.61 -5.72 26.75
CA ASP A 577 -25.00 -5.48 25.39
C ASP A 577 -25.06 -3.99 25.02
N LYS A 578 -25.52 -3.16 25.96
CA LYS A 578 -25.55 -1.68 25.78
C LYS A 578 -24.13 -1.10 25.72
N GLU A 579 -23.23 -1.58 26.57
CA GLU A 579 -21.83 -1.14 26.55
C GLU A 579 -21.10 -1.62 25.30
N ALA A 580 -21.41 -2.82 24.82
CA ALA A 580 -20.88 -3.33 23.56
C ALA A 580 -21.28 -2.43 22.38
N GLY A 581 -22.56 -2.04 22.28
CA GLY A 581 -23.00 -1.06 21.29
C GLY A 581 -22.30 0.30 21.43
N ARG A 582 -22.15 0.80 22.67
CA ARG A 582 -21.44 2.05 22.93
C ARG A 582 -19.96 2.00 22.54
N SER A 583 -19.29 0.86 22.65
CA SER A 583 -17.90 0.72 22.20
C SER A 583 -17.75 0.93 20.70
N ILE A 584 -18.72 0.51 19.90
CA ILE A 584 -18.74 0.77 18.45
C ILE A 584 -18.99 2.26 18.16
N TRP A 585 -19.81 2.95 18.95
CA TRP A 585 -19.98 4.40 18.81
C TRP A 585 -18.68 5.16 19.09
N ILE A 586 -17.89 4.76 20.11
CA ILE A 586 -16.57 5.34 20.38
C ILE A 586 -15.62 5.07 19.21
N PHE A 587 -15.60 3.83 18.72
CA PHE A 587 -14.81 3.46 17.54
C PHE A 587 -15.16 4.34 16.34
N ALA A 588 -16.45 4.46 15.99
CA ALA A 588 -16.92 5.28 14.89
C ALA A 588 -16.58 6.77 15.09
N ALA A 589 -16.71 7.29 16.31
CA ALA A 589 -16.38 8.68 16.63
C ALA A 589 -14.90 9.00 16.46
N ILE A 590 -13.99 8.08 16.83
CA ILE A 590 -12.53 8.27 16.68
C ILE A 590 -12.10 8.08 15.21
N MET A 591 -12.81 7.25 14.45
CA MET A 591 -12.49 6.97 13.06
C MET A 591 -12.55 8.22 12.18
N ILE A 592 -13.45 9.17 12.48
CA ILE A 592 -13.57 10.43 11.73
C ILE A 592 -12.31 11.29 11.88
N PRO A 593 -11.94 11.79 13.07
CA PRO A 593 -10.75 12.62 13.23
C PRO A 593 -9.46 11.86 12.86
N GLY A 594 -9.40 10.56 13.14
CA GLY A 594 -8.26 9.72 12.74
C GLY A 594 -8.05 9.67 11.24
N GLY A 595 -9.13 9.55 10.48
CA GLY A 595 -9.07 9.62 9.02
C GLY A 595 -8.54 10.98 8.54
N PHE A 596 -9.11 12.08 9.03
CA PHE A 596 -8.64 13.43 8.67
C PHE A 596 -7.15 13.64 9.01
N ILE A 597 -6.67 13.15 10.14
CA ILE A 597 -5.26 13.26 10.52
C ILE A 597 -4.36 12.57 9.49
N PHE A 598 -4.63 11.30 9.15
CA PHE A 598 -3.76 10.57 8.22
C PHE A 598 -3.80 11.13 6.78
N TYR A 599 -4.97 11.57 6.29
CA TYR A 599 -5.06 12.21 4.98
C TYR A 599 -4.39 13.59 4.98
N SER A 600 -4.46 14.33 6.07
CA SER A 600 -3.75 15.61 6.23
C SER A 600 -2.23 15.45 6.19
N ILE A 601 -1.67 14.34 6.74
CA ILE A 601 -0.24 14.04 6.61
C ILE A 601 0.16 13.97 5.12
N GLY A 602 -0.61 13.24 4.29
CA GLY A 602 -0.28 13.10 2.88
C GLY A 602 -0.29 14.42 2.13
N THR A 603 -1.29 15.29 2.40
CA THR A 603 -1.35 16.63 1.82
C THR A 603 -0.21 17.52 2.32
N ALA A 604 0.12 17.46 3.61
CA ALA A 604 1.25 18.20 4.19
C ALA A 604 2.59 17.76 3.58
N LEU A 605 2.81 16.45 3.39
CA LEU A 605 3.98 15.91 2.71
C LEU A 605 4.06 16.36 1.25
N TRP A 606 2.91 16.39 0.55
CA TRP A 606 2.86 16.90 -0.82
C TRP A 606 3.34 18.33 -0.90
N MET A 607 2.94 19.17 0.04
CA MET A 607 3.37 20.57 0.11
C MET A 607 4.84 20.71 0.49
N TYR A 608 5.29 19.93 1.48
CA TYR A 608 6.68 19.91 1.91
C TYR A 608 7.62 19.57 0.73
N TYR A 609 7.34 18.49 0.02
CA TYR A 609 8.18 18.03 -1.09
C TYR A 609 7.99 18.83 -2.38
N LYS A 610 6.88 19.56 -2.52
CA LYS A 610 6.73 20.55 -3.60
C LYS A 610 7.72 21.72 -3.42
N HIS A 611 7.97 22.13 -2.18
CA HIS A 611 8.93 23.20 -1.85
C HIS A 611 10.37 22.70 -1.73
N ASN A 612 10.53 21.42 -1.38
CA ASN A 612 11.84 20.79 -1.16
C ASN A 612 12.01 19.53 -2.04
N PRO A 613 11.99 19.67 -3.38
CA PRO A 613 11.98 18.52 -4.30
C PRO A 613 13.27 17.68 -4.24
N GLY A 614 14.42 18.27 -3.91
CA GLY A 614 15.69 17.56 -3.72
C GLY A 614 15.71 16.63 -2.49
N ARG A 615 14.73 16.78 -1.57
CA ARG A 615 14.59 15.94 -0.38
C ARG A 615 13.79 14.66 -0.63
N LEU A 616 13.29 14.44 -1.85
CA LEU A 616 12.68 13.17 -2.26
C LEU A 616 13.73 12.28 -2.91
N ASP A 617 13.83 11.04 -2.43
CA ASP A 617 14.64 10.02 -3.08
C ASP A 617 13.86 9.42 -4.26
N PRO A 618 14.34 9.58 -5.51
CA PRO A 618 13.63 9.13 -6.70
C PRO A 618 13.46 7.61 -6.80
N LEU A 619 14.25 6.83 -6.07
CA LEU A 619 14.24 5.37 -6.11
C LEU A 619 13.21 4.75 -5.17
N LEU A 620 12.73 5.52 -4.19
CA LEU A 620 11.80 5.00 -3.20
C LEU A 620 10.37 4.89 -3.76
N PRO A 621 9.61 3.88 -3.34
CA PRO A 621 8.19 3.79 -3.65
C PRO A 621 7.40 4.92 -2.96
N ILE A 622 6.22 5.25 -3.49
CA ILE A 622 5.35 6.31 -2.95
C ILE A 622 4.98 6.03 -1.48
N ASP A 623 4.78 4.76 -1.11
CA ASP A 623 4.50 4.34 0.27
C ASP A 623 5.64 4.67 1.24
N ALA A 624 6.86 4.84 0.74
CA ALA A 624 8.00 5.22 1.56
C ALA A 624 8.10 6.74 1.81
N THR A 625 7.22 7.57 1.24
CA THR A 625 7.30 9.04 1.36
C THR A 625 7.20 9.52 2.81
N PHE A 626 6.23 8.99 3.59
CA PHE A 626 6.10 9.37 4.99
C PHE A 626 7.22 8.80 5.87
N PRO A 627 7.56 7.51 5.80
CA PRO A 627 8.75 6.98 6.45
C PRO A 627 10.05 7.72 6.11
N LEU A 628 10.26 8.11 4.84
CA LEU A 628 11.42 8.93 4.45
C LEU A 628 11.43 10.27 5.20
N PHE A 629 10.29 10.97 5.23
CA PHE A 629 10.16 12.22 5.97
C PHE A 629 10.51 12.04 7.46
N ILE A 630 10.03 10.96 8.08
CA ILE A 630 10.31 10.64 9.49
C ILE A 630 11.81 10.47 9.72
N ALA A 631 12.49 9.72 8.85
CA ALA A 631 13.90 9.38 9.04
C ALA A 631 14.87 10.52 8.66
N ALA A 632 14.52 11.33 7.65
CA ALA A 632 15.42 12.32 7.08
C ALA A 632 15.20 13.75 7.63
N GLU A 633 13.97 14.07 8.06
CA GLU A 633 13.62 15.47 8.37
C GLU A 633 13.38 15.73 9.85
N LEU A 634 13.00 14.70 10.61
CA LEU A 634 12.65 14.88 12.01
C LEU A 634 13.88 14.87 12.92
N PRO A 635 13.86 15.63 14.03
CA PRO A 635 14.95 15.64 15.00
C PRO A 635 15.14 14.27 15.66
N PRO A 636 16.39 13.91 16.03
CA PRO A 636 16.67 12.70 16.80
C PRO A 636 15.82 12.59 18.06
N GLY A 637 15.33 11.41 18.39
CA GLY A 637 14.39 11.11 19.47
C GLY A 637 12.93 11.26 19.05
N VAL A 638 12.57 12.26 18.24
CA VAL A 638 11.23 12.37 17.64
C VAL A 638 11.07 11.34 16.52
N THR A 639 12.10 11.15 15.70
CA THR A 639 12.19 10.07 14.73
C THR A 639 11.90 8.73 15.41
N GLY A 640 12.60 8.42 16.51
CA GLY A 640 12.40 7.22 17.30
C GLY A 640 10.97 7.08 17.83
N LEU A 641 10.34 8.18 18.27
CA LEU A 641 8.96 8.18 18.78
C LEU A 641 7.94 7.85 17.66
N ILE A 642 8.12 8.41 16.47
CA ILE A 642 7.18 8.16 15.37
C ILE A 642 7.39 6.75 14.79
N ILE A 643 8.62 6.25 14.73
CA ILE A 643 8.90 4.85 14.40
C ILE A 643 8.28 3.91 15.46
N ALA A 644 8.38 4.23 16.73
CA ALA A 644 7.64 3.51 17.78
C ALA A 644 6.12 3.58 17.55
N GLY A 645 5.59 4.68 16.99
CA GLY A 645 4.20 4.81 16.54
C GLY A 645 3.82 3.87 15.40
N ILE A 646 4.72 3.66 14.44
CA ILE A 646 4.54 2.66 13.36
C ILE A 646 4.55 1.25 13.96
N PHE A 647 5.49 0.95 14.87
CA PHE A 647 5.50 -0.31 15.59
C PHE A 647 4.23 -0.50 16.42
N ALA A 648 3.77 0.54 17.12
CA ALA A 648 2.52 0.51 17.85
C ALA A 648 1.32 0.17 16.97
N ALA A 649 1.26 0.74 15.78
CA ALA A 649 0.20 0.46 14.81
C ALA A 649 0.24 -0.99 14.29
N ALA A 650 1.43 -1.57 14.08
CA ALA A 650 1.58 -2.99 13.77
C ALA A 650 1.21 -3.87 14.96
N MET A 651 1.83 -3.64 16.12
CA MET A 651 1.70 -4.48 17.31
C MET A 651 0.27 -4.51 17.86
N SER A 652 -0.52 -3.42 17.77
CA SER A 652 -1.93 -3.40 18.17
C SER A 652 -2.79 -4.36 17.34
N THR A 653 -2.53 -4.44 16.05
CA THR A 653 -3.26 -5.38 15.19
C THR A 653 -2.74 -6.80 15.35
N LEU A 654 -1.43 -7.00 15.49
CA LEU A 654 -0.80 -8.31 15.69
C LEU A 654 -1.27 -8.99 16.97
N SER A 655 -1.21 -8.30 18.13
CA SER A 655 -1.68 -8.84 19.41
C SER A 655 -3.14 -9.25 19.34
N SER A 656 -3.93 -8.45 18.62
CA SER A 656 -5.35 -8.68 18.40
C SER A 656 -5.62 -9.95 17.61
N ILE A 657 -4.89 -10.15 16.51
CA ILE A 657 -5.00 -11.33 15.66
C ILE A 657 -4.53 -12.57 16.42
N ILE A 658 -3.36 -12.51 17.04
CA ILE A 658 -2.76 -13.61 17.79
C ILE A 658 -3.70 -14.06 18.91
N ASN A 659 -4.20 -13.13 19.74
CA ASN A 659 -5.13 -13.45 20.82
C ASN A 659 -6.45 -14.01 20.30
N SER A 660 -6.98 -13.48 19.20
CA SER A 660 -8.25 -13.98 18.64
C SER A 660 -8.08 -15.38 18.04
N VAL A 661 -6.99 -15.65 17.33
CA VAL A 661 -6.70 -16.98 16.77
C VAL A 661 -6.48 -18.01 17.90
N ALA A 662 -5.75 -17.63 18.96
CA ALA A 662 -5.56 -18.51 20.11
C ALA A 662 -6.90 -18.81 20.82
N THR A 663 -7.81 -17.82 20.90
CA THR A 663 -9.17 -18.02 21.42
C THR A 663 -9.95 -19.01 20.56
N LEU A 664 -9.92 -18.86 19.22
CA LEU A 664 -10.60 -19.77 18.30
C LEU A 664 -10.06 -21.21 18.41
N LEU A 665 -8.73 -21.37 18.45
CA LEU A 665 -8.11 -22.69 18.60
C LEU A 665 -8.50 -23.35 19.92
N SER A 666 -8.62 -22.57 21.01
CA SER A 666 -9.00 -23.09 22.29
C SER A 666 -10.49 -23.40 22.38
N VAL A 667 -11.34 -22.39 22.15
CA VAL A 667 -12.80 -22.49 22.37
C VAL A 667 -13.50 -23.31 21.28
N ASP A 668 -13.04 -23.27 20.04
CA ASP A 668 -13.71 -23.95 18.92
C ASP A 668 -13.15 -25.35 18.65
N PHE A 669 -11.89 -25.63 19.03
CA PHE A 669 -11.26 -26.91 18.79
C PHE A 669 -10.88 -27.66 20.07
N TYR A 670 -10.05 -27.06 20.96
CA TYR A 670 -9.59 -27.77 22.15
C TYR A 670 -10.76 -28.19 23.04
N ASP A 671 -11.66 -27.25 23.40
CA ASP A 671 -12.78 -27.53 24.29
C ASP A 671 -13.80 -28.55 23.70
N LYS A 672 -13.82 -28.70 22.37
CA LYS A 672 -14.71 -29.63 21.65
C LYS A 672 -14.08 -31.00 21.39
N LEU A 673 -12.76 -31.09 21.24
CA LEU A 673 -12.04 -32.27 20.81
C LEU A 673 -11.33 -32.99 21.99
N ALA A 674 -10.99 -32.26 23.05
CA ALA A 674 -10.35 -32.83 24.22
C ALA A 674 -11.31 -33.76 24.99
N LYS A 675 -10.80 -34.90 25.47
CA LYS A 675 -11.61 -35.88 26.22
C LYS A 675 -12.14 -35.35 27.54
N ASN A 676 -11.36 -34.50 28.24
CA ASN A 676 -11.73 -33.87 29.52
C ASN A 676 -11.22 -32.43 29.53
N PRO A 677 -11.89 -31.49 28.85
CA PRO A 677 -11.47 -30.11 28.86
C PRO A 677 -11.65 -29.50 30.24
N THR A 678 -10.65 -28.77 30.71
CA THR A 678 -10.70 -28.00 31.95
C THR A 678 -10.39 -26.55 31.64
N GLU A 679 -10.98 -25.58 32.40
CA GLU A 679 -10.71 -24.16 32.19
C GLU A 679 -9.21 -23.80 32.20
N ARG A 680 -8.45 -24.38 33.15
CA ARG A 680 -7.00 -24.22 33.23
C ARG A 680 -6.28 -24.82 32.00
N GLY A 681 -6.75 -25.96 31.51
CA GLY A 681 -6.22 -26.62 30.32
C GLY A 681 -6.45 -25.78 29.07
N SER A 682 -7.63 -25.20 28.93
CA SER A 682 -8.02 -24.34 27.82
C SER A 682 -7.15 -23.06 27.80
N VAL A 683 -6.99 -22.40 28.95
CA VAL A 683 -6.12 -21.21 29.07
C VAL A 683 -4.66 -21.55 28.73
N ARG A 684 -4.11 -22.64 29.31
CA ARG A 684 -2.73 -23.04 29.03
C ARG A 684 -2.52 -23.43 27.57
N PHE A 685 -3.49 -24.07 26.96
CA PHE A 685 -3.48 -24.36 25.53
C PHE A 685 -3.48 -23.07 24.71
N ALA A 686 -4.30 -22.07 25.08
CA ALA A 686 -4.35 -20.77 24.44
C ALA A 686 -3.03 -19.98 24.57
N GLU A 687 -2.37 -20.02 25.75
CA GLU A 687 -1.04 -19.43 25.94
C GLU A 687 0.00 -20.05 25.00
N ILE A 688 0.02 -21.37 24.89
CA ILE A 688 0.91 -22.11 23.96
C ILE A 688 0.58 -21.71 22.51
N MET A 689 -0.70 -21.70 22.16
CA MET A 689 -1.14 -21.34 20.80
C MET A 689 -0.84 -19.87 20.47
N THR A 690 -0.88 -18.97 21.42
CA THR A 690 -0.46 -17.57 21.25
C THR A 690 1.01 -17.51 20.77
N VAL A 691 1.90 -18.30 21.39
CA VAL A 691 3.30 -18.39 20.95
C VAL A 691 3.41 -19.03 19.57
N VAL A 692 2.76 -20.16 19.36
CA VAL A 692 2.82 -20.91 18.09
C VAL A 692 2.30 -20.06 16.93
N VAL A 693 1.17 -19.40 17.09
CA VAL A 693 0.56 -18.52 16.07
C VAL A 693 1.47 -17.33 15.77
N GLY A 694 2.02 -16.70 16.82
CA GLY A 694 2.95 -15.59 16.64
C GLY A 694 4.23 -16.00 15.91
N LEU A 695 4.82 -17.14 16.27
CA LEU A 695 5.98 -17.70 15.57
C LEU A 695 5.66 -18.09 14.12
N ALA A 696 4.49 -18.68 13.88
CA ALA A 696 4.03 -19.00 12.53
C ALA A 696 3.88 -17.75 11.67
N GLY A 697 3.27 -16.68 12.21
CA GLY A 697 3.14 -15.40 11.52
C GLY A 697 4.51 -14.76 11.21
N MET A 698 5.46 -14.80 12.17
CA MET A 698 6.83 -14.33 11.94
C MET A 698 7.54 -15.17 10.87
N GLY A 699 7.43 -16.48 10.94
CA GLY A 699 8.01 -17.37 9.94
C GLY A 699 7.50 -17.10 8.54
N LEU A 700 6.19 -16.92 8.39
CA LEU A 700 5.58 -16.55 7.12
C LEU A 700 6.01 -15.16 6.64
N ALA A 701 6.11 -14.17 7.54
CA ALA A 701 6.61 -12.85 7.20
C ALA A 701 8.08 -12.89 6.72
N LEU A 702 8.92 -13.72 7.34
CA LEU A 702 10.30 -13.95 6.90
C LEU A 702 10.37 -14.68 5.54
N VAL A 703 9.44 -15.56 5.26
CA VAL A 703 9.31 -16.19 3.92
C VAL A 703 8.91 -15.13 2.90
N LEU A 704 7.88 -14.32 3.20
CA LEU A 704 7.45 -13.23 2.32
C LEU A 704 8.58 -12.24 2.01
N SER A 705 9.49 -11.98 2.95
CA SER A 705 10.62 -11.08 2.74
C SER A 705 11.64 -11.54 1.68
N ARG A 706 11.53 -12.77 1.19
CA ARG A 706 12.42 -13.37 0.18
C ARG A 706 11.81 -13.45 -1.22
N TYR A 707 10.53 -13.11 -1.36
CA TYR A 707 9.80 -13.18 -2.63
C TYR A 707 9.32 -11.80 -3.06
N ASP A 708 9.09 -11.62 -4.34
CA ASP A 708 8.46 -10.39 -4.87
C ASP A 708 6.98 -10.35 -4.48
N ILE A 709 6.60 -9.33 -3.71
CA ILE A 709 5.44 -9.34 -2.83
C ILE A 709 4.16 -8.85 -3.48
N HIS A 710 4.28 -8.03 -4.52
CA HIS A 710 3.10 -7.42 -5.12
C HIS A 710 2.04 -8.46 -5.55
N SER A 711 2.47 -9.60 -6.07
CA SER A 711 1.57 -10.68 -6.47
C SER A 711 0.99 -11.48 -5.30
N LEU A 712 1.75 -11.67 -4.20
CA LEU A 712 1.29 -12.46 -3.05
C LEU A 712 0.27 -11.71 -2.18
N PHE A 713 0.40 -10.39 -2.05
CA PHE A 713 -0.56 -9.56 -1.33
C PHE A 713 -1.91 -9.55 -2.04
N ASP A 714 -1.93 -9.37 -3.35
CA ASP A 714 -3.16 -9.37 -4.14
C ASP A 714 -3.86 -10.72 -4.06
N VAL A 715 -3.14 -11.84 -4.24
CA VAL A 715 -3.68 -13.20 -4.09
C VAL A 715 -4.24 -13.43 -2.68
N SER A 716 -3.60 -12.88 -1.66
CA SER A 716 -4.05 -12.99 -0.26
C SER A 716 -5.40 -12.28 -0.04
N ILE A 717 -5.57 -11.07 -0.59
CA ILE A 717 -6.85 -10.33 -0.53
C ILE A 717 -7.94 -11.05 -1.33
N GLU A 718 -7.61 -11.56 -2.50
CA GLU A 718 -8.54 -12.33 -3.33
C GLU A 718 -9.04 -13.57 -2.60
N LEU A 719 -8.15 -14.40 -2.06
CA LEU A 719 -8.52 -15.60 -1.29
C LEU A 719 -9.37 -15.26 -0.06
N ALA A 720 -9.07 -14.15 0.61
CA ALA A 720 -9.87 -13.67 1.73
C ALA A 720 -11.32 -13.35 1.31
N GLY A 721 -11.49 -12.71 0.15
CA GLY A 721 -12.79 -12.45 -0.44
C GLY A 721 -13.54 -13.71 -0.86
N LEU A 722 -12.85 -14.61 -1.55
CA LEU A 722 -13.41 -15.86 -2.08
C LEU A 722 -13.92 -16.80 -0.98
N LEU A 723 -13.13 -17.02 0.06
CA LEU A 723 -13.43 -18.00 1.13
C LEU A 723 -14.25 -17.38 2.27
N GLY A 724 -14.06 -16.10 2.54
CA GLY A 724 -14.68 -15.41 3.67
C GLY A 724 -16.12 -14.96 3.45
N GLY A 725 -16.52 -14.69 2.20
CA GLY A 725 -17.83 -14.11 1.87
C GLY A 725 -19.00 -15.04 2.22
N GLY A 726 -18.89 -16.34 1.94
CA GLY A 726 -19.94 -17.32 2.24
C GLY A 726 -20.35 -17.35 3.71
N PHE A 727 -19.40 -17.21 4.64
CA PHE A 727 -19.72 -17.16 6.07
C PHE A 727 -20.39 -15.84 6.48
N ALA A 728 -20.02 -14.71 5.88
CA ALA A 728 -20.73 -13.45 6.12
C ALA A 728 -22.19 -13.56 5.66
N GLY A 729 -22.45 -14.22 4.51
CA GLY A 729 -23.79 -14.55 4.06
C GLY A 729 -24.56 -15.45 5.05
N ALA A 730 -23.90 -16.43 5.65
CA ALA A 730 -24.50 -17.29 6.67
C ALA A 730 -24.91 -16.51 7.92
N TYR A 731 -24.09 -15.57 8.42
CA TYR A 731 -24.49 -14.67 9.51
C TYR A 731 -25.69 -13.81 9.12
N THR A 732 -25.68 -13.26 7.91
CA THR A 732 -26.78 -12.46 7.40
C THR A 732 -28.07 -13.27 7.37
N LEU A 733 -28.06 -14.48 6.80
CA LEU A 733 -29.20 -15.37 6.81
C LEU A 733 -29.66 -15.72 8.23
N GLY A 734 -28.71 -15.96 9.13
CA GLY A 734 -29.01 -16.31 10.52
C GLY A 734 -29.70 -15.19 11.29
N MET A 735 -29.21 -13.96 11.18
CA MET A 735 -29.71 -12.82 11.94
C MET A 735 -30.96 -12.15 11.32
N PHE A 736 -31.03 -12.11 9.99
CA PHE A 736 -32.06 -11.34 9.28
C PHE A 736 -33.18 -12.20 8.71
N THR A 737 -33.12 -13.53 8.84
CA THR A 737 -34.20 -14.40 8.36
C THR A 737 -34.65 -15.40 9.43
N ARG A 738 -35.95 -15.71 9.42
CA ARG A 738 -36.55 -16.74 10.28
C ARG A 738 -36.60 -18.10 9.59
N ARG A 739 -36.53 -18.11 8.25
CA ARG A 739 -36.70 -19.32 7.43
C ARG A 739 -35.44 -20.10 7.17
N ALA A 740 -34.27 -19.45 7.23
CA ALA A 740 -33.00 -20.11 6.97
C ALA A 740 -32.76 -21.28 7.92
N ASN A 741 -32.38 -22.42 7.36
CA ASN A 741 -32.11 -23.68 8.05
C ASN A 741 -30.69 -24.19 7.75
N SER A 742 -30.24 -25.19 8.53
CA SER A 742 -28.84 -25.66 8.45
C SER A 742 -28.48 -26.25 7.07
N PRO A 743 -29.29 -27.10 6.44
CA PRO A 743 -28.98 -27.61 5.10
C PRO A 743 -28.91 -26.51 4.04
N GLY A 744 -29.86 -25.58 4.07
CA GLY A 744 -29.91 -24.48 3.10
C GLY A 744 -28.70 -23.59 3.23
N VAL A 745 -28.28 -23.23 4.46
CA VAL A 745 -27.10 -22.40 4.68
C VAL A 745 -25.81 -23.13 4.28
N ALA A 746 -25.69 -24.43 4.56
CA ALA A 746 -24.55 -25.24 4.12
C ALA A 746 -24.43 -25.28 2.59
N ILE A 747 -25.54 -25.44 1.87
CA ILE A 747 -25.60 -25.36 0.40
C ILE A 747 -25.22 -23.95 -0.07
N GLY A 748 -25.71 -22.91 0.62
CA GLY A 748 -25.37 -21.53 0.34
C GLY A 748 -23.87 -21.23 0.46
N ILE A 749 -23.22 -21.68 1.53
CA ILE A 749 -21.77 -21.54 1.75
C ILE A 749 -21.00 -22.29 0.67
N ALA A 750 -21.29 -23.57 0.45
CA ALA A 750 -20.60 -24.39 -0.54
C ALA A 750 -20.78 -23.85 -1.96
N GLY A 751 -22.03 -23.48 -2.33
CA GLY A 751 -22.34 -22.94 -3.64
C GLY A 751 -21.68 -21.57 -3.88
N SER A 752 -21.68 -20.69 -2.88
CA SER A 752 -21.02 -19.39 -3.01
C SER A 752 -19.50 -19.53 -3.19
N ILE A 753 -18.83 -20.35 -2.41
CA ILE A 753 -17.39 -20.61 -2.53
C ILE A 753 -17.10 -21.23 -3.91
N ALA A 754 -17.84 -22.25 -4.33
CA ALA A 754 -17.61 -22.92 -5.60
C ALA A 754 -17.79 -21.97 -6.81
N LEU A 755 -18.88 -21.20 -6.84
CA LEU A 755 -19.14 -20.25 -7.93
C LEU A 755 -18.18 -19.07 -7.93
N THR A 756 -17.75 -18.60 -6.77
CA THR A 756 -16.79 -17.50 -6.70
C THR A 756 -15.38 -17.97 -7.08
N LEU A 757 -14.98 -19.19 -6.71
CA LEU A 757 -13.74 -19.80 -7.19
C LEU A 757 -13.77 -20.03 -8.71
N LEU A 758 -14.90 -20.44 -9.25
CA LEU A 758 -15.08 -20.56 -10.70
C LEU A 758 -14.95 -19.20 -11.41
N ALA A 759 -15.63 -18.18 -10.87
CA ALA A 759 -15.51 -16.81 -11.40
C ALA A 759 -14.07 -16.29 -11.37
N TRP A 760 -13.34 -16.61 -10.31
CA TRP A 760 -11.93 -16.27 -10.15
C TRP A 760 -11.04 -17.01 -11.17
N SER A 761 -11.26 -18.30 -11.38
CA SER A 761 -10.45 -19.09 -12.33
C SER A 761 -10.58 -18.65 -13.79
N PHE A 762 -11.63 -17.92 -14.14
CA PHE A 762 -11.89 -17.35 -15.46
C PHE A 762 -11.72 -15.83 -15.53
N ASP A 763 -11.20 -15.18 -14.47
CA ASP A 763 -11.04 -13.72 -14.38
C ASP A 763 -12.30 -12.93 -14.78
N LEU A 764 -13.50 -13.44 -14.39
CA LEU A 764 -14.78 -12.87 -14.83
C LEU A 764 -15.06 -11.49 -14.23
N VAL A 765 -14.48 -11.17 -13.08
CA VAL A 765 -14.75 -9.94 -12.34
C VAL A 765 -13.49 -9.43 -11.64
N HIS A 766 -13.40 -8.11 -11.50
CA HIS A 766 -12.31 -7.50 -10.76
C HIS A 766 -12.26 -7.99 -9.30
N PRO A 767 -11.09 -8.26 -8.71
CA PRO A 767 -10.92 -8.83 -7.36
C PRO A 767 -11.73 -8.17 -6.25
N TYR A 768 -11.92 -6.86 -6.28
CA TYR A 768 -12.70 -6.13 -5.28
C TYR A 768 -14.18 -6.55 -5.17
N PHE A 769 -14.74 -7.18 -6.20
CA PHE A 769 -16.15 -7.60 -6.19
C PHE A 769 -16.36 -9.01 -5.64
N TYR A 770 -15.32 -9.85 -5.55
CA TYR A 770 -15.47 -11.25 -5.12
C TYR A 770 -16.12 -11.38 -3.75
N LEU A 771 -15.75 -10.54 -2.78
CA LEU A 771 -16.34 -10.56 -1.44
C LEU A 771 -17.86 -10.29 -1.50
N GLY A 772 -18.27 -9.23 -2.16
CA GLY A 772 -19.69 -8.87 -2.30
C GLY A 772 -20.50 -9.94 -3.05
N ILE A 773 -19.94 -10.47 -4.13
CA ILE A 773 -20.56 -11.53 -4.92
C ILE A 773 -20.71 -12.81 -4.09
N SER A 774 -19.66 -13.22 -3.37
CA SER A 774 -19.70 -14.40 -2.51
C SER A 774 -20.76 -14.29 -1.41
N ILE A 775 -20.87 -13.11 -0.79
CA ILE A 775 -21.93 -12.83 0.22
C ILE A 775 -23.32 -12.94 -0.40
N LEU A 776 -23.55 -12.27 -1.53
CA LEU A 776 -24.85 -12.28 -2.23
C LEU A 776 -25.24 -13.70 -2.69
N LEU A 777 -24.31 -14.43 -3.29
CA LEU A 777 -24.53 -15.80 -3.70
C LEU A 777 -24.91 -16.69 -2.50
N CYS A 778 -24.20 -16.58 -1.36
CA CYS A 778 -24.56 -17.33 -0.17
C CYS A 778 -25.96 -16.97 0.34
N ILE A 779 -26.31 -15.68 0.38
CA ILE A 779 -27.65 -15.24 0.81
C ILE A 779 -28.73 -15.80 -0.10
N VAL A 780 -28.58 -15.62 -1.43
CA VAL A 780 -29.59 -16.05 -2.41
C VAL A 780 -29.72 -17.57 -2.45
N ILE A 781 -28.62 -18.28 -2.66
CA ILE A 781 -28.61 -19.75 -2.77
C ILE A 781 -29.05 -20.36 -1.43
N GLY A 782 -28.51 -19.87 -0.32
CA GLY A 782 -28.82 -20.38 1.01
C GLY A 782 -30.29 -20.16 1.40
N TYR A 783 -30.86 -18.99 1.05
CA TYR A 783 -32.29 -18.73 1.30
C TYR A 783 -33.18 -19.61 0.42
N LEU A 784 -32.93 -19.66 -0.89
CA LEU A 784 -33.70 -20.48 -1.82
C LEU A 784 -33.61 -21.96 -1.47
N ALA A 785 -32.42 -22.47 -1.17
CA ALA A 785 -32.24 -23.84 -0.70
C ALA A 785 -32.99 -24.10 0.63
N SER A 786 -33.00 -23.12 1.55
CA SER A 786 -33.75 -23.26 2.80
C SER A 786 -35.28 -23.41 2.61
N LEU A 787 -35.80 -22.96 1.48
CA LEU A 787 -37.25 -23.17 1.16
C LEU A 787 -37.55 -24.62 0.81
N CYS A 788 -36.56 -25.38 0.31
CA CYS A 788 -36.73 -26.77 -0.07
C CYS A 788 -36.66 -27.74 1.14
N PHE A 789 -36.22 -27.28 2.31
CA PHE A 789 -36.09 -28.10 3.52
C PHE A 789 -37.10 -27.64 4.62
N PRO A 790 -37.39 -28.45 5.63
CA PRO A 790 -38.25 -28.04 6.73
C PRO A 790 -37.78 -26.77 7.42
N ALA A 791 -38.76 -26.02 7.98
CA ALA A 791 -38.42 -24.83 8.80
C ALA A 791 -37.56 -25.21 10.00
N PRO A 792 -36.75 -24.28 10.55
CA PRO A 792 -35.94 -24.56 11.73
C PRO A 792 -36.82 -25.07 12.88
N ALA A 793 -36.52 -26.26 13.41
CA ALA A 793 -37.20 -26.84 14.58
C ALA A 793 -36.74 -26.22 15.91
N ARG A 794 -35.59 -25.56 15.93
CA ARG A 794 -35.02 -24.90 17.12
C ARG A 794 -35.70 -23.53 17.35
N SER A 795 -35.85 -23.15 18.62
CA SER A 795 -36.30 -21.82 18.99
C SER A 795 -35.34 -20.76 18.47
N LEU A 796 -35.85 -19.74 17.80
CA LEU A 796 -35.09 -18.61 17.30
C LEU A 796 -34.98 -17.43 18.30
N LYS A 797 -35.47 -17.66 19.53
CA LYS A 797 -35.49 -16.65 20.59
C LYS A 797 -34.10 -16.09 20.84
N GLY A 798 -33.93 -14.78 20.67
CA GLY A 798 -32.69 -14.07 20.86
C GLY A 798 -31.61 -14.32 19.79
N LEU A 799 -31.88 -15.10 18.73
CA LEU A 799 -30.94 -15.39 17.65
C LEU A 799 -31.11 -14.52 16.40
N THR A 800 -32.20 -13.74 16.35
CA THR A 800 -32.50 -12.82 15.24
C THR A 800 -32.64 -11.39 15.71
N ILE A 801 -32.59 -10.44 14.78
CA ILE A 801 -32.77 -9.00 15.08
C ILE A 801 -34.23 -8.66 15.43
N TYR A 802 -35.18 -9.56 15.22
CA TYR A 802 -36.59 -9.34 15.44
C TYR A 802 -36.93 -9.46 16.92
N ARG A 803 -37.36 -8.36 17.54
CA ARG A 803 -37.66 -8.29 19.00
C ARG A 803 -38.82 -9.22 19.41
N GLN A 804 -39.74 -9.56 18.52
CA GLN A 804 -40.85 -10.46 18.80
C GLN A 804 -40.40 -11.91 19.09
N ASP A 805 -39.20 -12.28 18.69
CA ASP A 805 -38.63 -13.59 19.02
C ASP A 805 -38.08 -13.63 20.47
N ALA A 806 -38.16 -12.55 21.21
CA ALA A 806 -37.68 -12.43 22.59
C ALA A 806 -38.77 -12.71 23.64
N THR A 807 -40.03 -12.82 23.25
CA THR A 807 -41.17 -13.23 24.11
C THR A 807 -41.56 -14.66 23.74
#